data_8f4ffd5e1bc6ac83bc840bc3c5662e7f
#
_entry.id   8f4ffd5e1bc6ac83bc840bc3c5662e7f
#
_cell.length_a   1.000
_cell.length_b   1.000
_cell.length_c   1.000
_cell.angle_alpha   90.00
_cell.angle_beta   90.00
_cell.angle_gamma   90.00
#
_symmetry.space_group_name_H-M   'P 1'
#
loop_
_entity.id
_entity.type
_entity.pdbx_description
1 polymer ?
#
loop_
_entity_poly.entity_id
_entity_poly.type
_entity_poly.pdbx_seq_one_letter_code
_entity_poly.pdbx_strand_id
1 'polypeptide(L)'
;VGVGVEIAAITRTVDEFLLRQIRETQTITNNYEVRDKFMSEIQALFGTPSDDNSVATSLVGLKNAFEALALTPENQAFQFEAIAEARELALRIRTLGENIQRLRTEADEEIARLVSLTDAGIENVSALNVQIQRGELIGEDTSSLRDGRDRELEALSEMIDIQAIENSDGRIDLFTKGGRTLLTGSIAIAMDHSAAGGLNAVTQYLDPDDPAYPGGITGIFLNGSTAAADDITPEISGGQLQALIALRDRVLPDLQSELDQLTKTIVHEVNNQHNTGTATPPPTSLTSTHSFATTDDIQGTGAVRISVIDRTTGAVVENLDIADLSTIGDAGSMVNSIDLMTNASASINSNGNIVISSDDAANGIAINVSTSAYTTIGGNTRNFGHYFGFNDMFQTVTDNSDYNSFVSSQQADSTTALGIAGTLTFDIDQSTAVTVTYAAGDDLEAIANNIDTTAAISSANITAFVANDASGRRLVIRRDDNSNFIVTDSGTLLSGINMDIDERRFSNVLKVRSEIADDPTLVARGTLSLTAAATEDGIVSGDGTAANNIAGRFDAQLDFATYGGIAGTSSTISGYASQMLSLQASLAAEAKNQFEFNGAYLESLKFRSDGEKGVNLDEELSELVILEQAFNAAARIVSVVDAMFDELFNSVT
;
A
#
# COMPACT_ATOMS: atom_id res chain seq x y z
N VAL A 1 39.53 37.51 -61.01
CA VAL A 1 38.81 37.80 -59.77
C VAL A 1 38.71 36.47 -59.06
N GLY A 2 39.49 36.29 -57.98
CA GLY A 2 39.39 35.06 -57.15
C GLY A 2 38.04 35.01 -56.47
N VAL A 3 37.32 33.93 -56.62
CA VAL A 3 36.15 33.64 -55.84
C VAL A 3 36.67 33.38 -54.41
N GLY A 4 36.20 34.14 -53.44
CA GLY A 4 36.62 34.02 -52.03
C GLY A 4 36.32 32.62 -51.47
N VAL A 5 36.76 32.35 -50.26
CA VAL A 5 36.46 31.14 -49.56
C VAL A 5 34.92 31.05 -49.34
N GLU A 6 34.31 30.06 -49.93
CA GLU A 6 32.91 29.78 -49.78
C GLU A 6 32.78 28.70 -48.67
N ILE A 7 31.97 28.96 -47.65
CA ILE A 7 31.67 27.95 -46.62
C ILE A 7 30.80 26.89 -47.30
N ALA A 8 31.35 25.70 -47.53
CA ALA A 8 30.67 24.67 -48.31
C ALA A 8 29.52 23.99 -47.53
N ALA A 9 29.68 23.74 -46.26
CA ALA A 9 28.62 23.24 -45.34
C ALA A 9 29.15 23.25 -43.91
N ILE A 10 28.24 23.37 -42.94
CA ILE A 10 28.48 23.02 -41.55
C ILE A 10 27.99 21.57 -41.38
N THR A 11 28.91 20.65 -41.13
CA THR A 11 28.56 19.24 -40.91
C THR A 11 28.45 18.96 -39.41
N ARG A 12 27.32 18.41 -39.01
CA ARG A 12 27.07 17.94 -37.64
C ARG A 12 27.76 16.60 -37.44
N THR A 13 28.66 16.48 -36.45
CA THR A 13 29.29 15.22 -36.07
C THR A 13 28.59 14.72 -34.79
N VAL A 14 27.87 13.62 -34.88
CA VAL A 14 27.11 13.04 -33.76
C VAL A 14 27.17 11.53 -33.85
N ASP A 15 27.48 10.87 -32.73
CA ASP A 15 27.32 9.44 -32.59
C ASP A 15 25.90 9.14 -32.11
N GLU A 16 25.01 8.72 -33.00
CA GLU A 16 23.62 8.39 -32.71
C GLU A 16 23.50 7.20 -31.75
N PHE A 17 24.45 6.25 -31.77
CA PHE A 17 24.47 5.14 -30.84
C PHE A 17 24.74 5.64 -29.41
N LEU A 18 25.70 6.55 -29.26
CA LEU A 18 26.03 7.16 -27.98
C LEU A 18 24.86 7.99 -27.42
N LEU A 19 24.19 8.78 -28.30
CA LEU A 19 22.99 9.52 -27.89
C LEU A 19 21.85 8.61 -27.44
N ARG A 20 21.63 7.47 -28.09
CA ARG A 20 20.65 6.46 -27.65
C ARG A 20 21.03 5.89 -26.30
N GLN A 21 22.30 5.54 -26.09
CA GLN A 21 22.79 5.01 -24.84
C GLN A 21 22.65 6.04 -23.69
N ILE A 22 22.89 7.33 -23.97
CA ILE A 22 22.65 8.41 -23.02
C ILE A 22 21.17 8.44 -22.62
N ARG A 23 20.23 8.46 -23.58
CA ARG A 23 18.79 8.46 -23.29
C ARG A 23 18.35 7.24 -22.48
N GLU A 24 18.78 6.04 -22.86
CA GLU A 24 18.47 4.81 -22.11
C GLU A 24 19.00 4.87 -20.67
N THR A 25 20.25 5.32 -20.49
CA THR A 25 20.84 5.47 -19.15
C THR A 25 20.16 6.57 -18.35
N GLN A 26 19.75 7.66 -18.98
CA GLN A 26 19.02 8.77 -18.36
C GLN A 26 17.65 8.31 -17.85
N THR A 27 16.91 7.52 -18.64
CA THR A 27 15.65 6.90 -18.24
C THR A 27 15.80 6.06 -16.97
N ILE A 28 16.86 5.23 -16.90
CA ILE A 28 17.16 4.40 -15.73
C ILE A 28 17.55 5.26 -14.52
N THR A 29 18.43 6.24 -14.73
CA THR A 29 18.92 7.12 -13.66
C THR A 29 17.77 7.88 -12.99
N ASN A 30 16.90 8.51 -13.79
CA ASN A 30 15.78 9.28 -13.29
C ASN A 30 14.69 8.41 -12.66
N ASN A 31 14.52 7.15 -13.09
CA ASN A 31 13.68 6.19 -12.39
C ASN A 31 14.17 5.95 -10.96
N TYR A 32 15.47 5.68 -10.79
CA TYR A 32 16.03 5.44 -9.46
C TYR A 32 16.16 6.72 -8.63
N GLU A 33 16.29 7.90 -9.23
CA GLU A 33 16.23 9.18 -8.52
C GLU A 33 14.91 9.37 -7.78
N VAL A 34 13.79 9.13 -8.48
CA VAL A 34 12.45 9.18 -7.86
C VAL A 34 12.31 8.14 -6.75
N ARG A 35 12.76 6.91 -7.00
CA ARG A 35 12.71 5.85 -5.99
C ARG A 35 13.55 6.19 -4.77
N ASP A 36 14.77 6.67 -4.93
CA ASP A 36 15.65 7.08 -3.82
C ASP A 36 15.00 8.18 -2.98
N LYS A 37 14.43 9.20 -3.63
CA LYS A 37 13.71 10.28 -2.95
C LYS A 37 12.57 9.74 -2.07
N PHE A 38 11.65 8.96 -2.64
CA PHE A 38 10.48 8.44 -1.91
C PHE A 38 10.88 7.42 -0.85
N MET A 39 11.81 6.51 -1.14
CA MET A 39 12.27 5.52 -0.17
C MET A 39 13.03 6.15 0.99
N SER A 40 13.76 7.24 0.77
CA SER A 40 14.40 8.02 1.84
C SER A 40 13.35 8.70 2.73
N GLU A 41 12.25 9.20 2.17
CA GLU A 41 11.15 9.78 2.93
C GLU A 41 10.42 8.70 3.75
N ILE A 42 10.11 7.55 3.14
CA ILE A 42 9.53 6.39 3.85
C ILE A 42 10.44 5.98 5.02
N GLN A 43 11.74 5.85 4.79
CA GLN A 43 12.69 5.48 5.85
C GLN A 43 12.70 6.52 6.99
N ALA A 44 12.62 7.81 6.68
CA ALA A 44 12.55 8.87 7.68
C ALA A 44 11.25 8.80 8.52
N LEU A 45 10.12 8.38 7.92
CA LEU A 45 8.84 8.20 8.64
C LEU A 45 8.87 7.02 9.61
N PHE A 46 9.52 5.93 9.23
CA PHE A 46 9.64 4.74 10.08
C PHE A 46 10.67 4.90 11.20
N GLY A 47 11.66 5.77 11.04
CA GLY A 47 12.81 5.90 11.93
C GLY A 47 13.76 4.71 11.85
N THR A 48 14.80 4.72 12.68
CA THR A 48 15.67 3.55 12.86
C THR A 48 15.17 2.68 14.02
N PRO A 49 15.48 1.38 14.07
CA PRO A 49 15.07 0.51 15.18
C PRO A 49 15.53 0.98 16.57
N SER A 50 16.53 1.85 16.62
CA SER A 50 17.09 2.42 17.87
C SER A 50 16.49 3.80 18.20
N ASP A 51 15.65 4.36 17.34
CA ASP A 51 15.01 5.65 17.62
C ASP A 51 13.88 5.47 18.62
N ASP A 52 13.80 6.34 19.61
CA ASP A 52 12.70 6.38 20.58
C ASP A 52 11.32 6.53 19.89
N ASN A 53 11.34 6.91 18.63
CA ASN A 53 10.18 7.16 17.81
C ASN A 53 9.80 6.02 16.83
N SER A 54 10.38 4.84 16.92
CA SER A 54 9.99 3.71 16.05
C SER A 54 8.77 2.95 16.60
N VAL A 55 8.00 2.29 15.71
CA VAL A 55 6.91 1.38 16.12
C VAL A 55 7.45 0.25 17.01
N ALA A 56 8.63 -0.26 16.70
CA ALA A 56 9.27 -1.31 17.49
C ALA A 56 9.53 -0.87 18.93
N THR A 57 10.01 0.35 19.14
CA THR A 57 10.22 0.92 20.48
C THR A 57 8.91 1.12 21.23
N SER A 58 7.84 1.60 20.55
CA SER A 58 6.51 1.76 21.18
C SER A 58 5.90 0.41 21.57
N LEU A 59 6.14 -0.66 20.80
CA LEU A 59 5.73 -2.02 21.18
C LEU A 59 6.43 -2.51 22.45
N VAL A 60 7.73 -2.24 22.57
CA VAL A 60 8.50 -2.56 23.78
C VAL A 60 8.02 -1.71 24.96
N GLY A 61 7.72 -0.43 24.76
CA GLY A 61 7.15 0.48 25.75
C GLY A 61 5.83 -0.07 26.32
N LEU A 62 4.90 -0.44 25.45
CA LEU A 62 3.61 -1.02 25.84
C LEU A 62 3.78 -2.33 26.61
N LYS A 63 4.66 -3.24 26.14
CA LYS A 63 4.98 -4.47 26.87
C LYS A 63 5.47 -4.18 28.28
N ASN A 64 6.47 -3.32 28.42
CA ASN A 64 7.07 -2.99 29.72
C ASN A 64 6.05 -2.34 30.67
N ALA A 65 5.15 -1.50 30.16
CA ALA A 65 4.09 -0.89 30.93
C ALA A 65 3.11 -1.95 31.48
N PHE A 66 2.75 -2.96 30.68
CA PHE A 66 1.92 -4.07 31.16
C PHE A 66 2.66 -5.00 32.13
N GLU A 67 3.97 -5.22 31.97
CA GLU A 67 4.80 -5.94 32.96
C GLU A 67 4.82 -5.19 34.32
N ALA A 68 5.00 -3.88 34.31
CA ALA A 68 4.98 -3.05 35.51
C ALA A 68 3.58 -3.07 36.17
N LEU A 69 2.51 -2.99 35.38
CA LEU A 69 1.14 -3.09 35.84
C LEU A 69 0.85 -4.47 36.47
N ALA A 70 1.38 -5.55 35.89
CA ALA A 70 1.19 -6.90 36.41
C ALA A 70 1.81 -7.10 37.81
N LEU A 71 2.93 -6.42 38.09
CA LEU A 71 3.61 -6.51 39.38
C LEU A 71 2.88 -5.77 40.51
N THR A 72 2.20 -4.65 40.20
CA THR A 72 1.48 -3.82 41.18
C THR A 72 0.18 -3.30 40.55
N PRO A 73 -0.81 -4.17 40.36
CA PRO A 73 -2.02 -3.86 39.58
C PRO A 73 -2.92 -2.80 40.23
N GLU A 74 -2.82 -2.61 41.55
CA GLU A 74 -3.55 -1.58 42.30
C GLU A 74 -2.93 -0.17 42.13
N ASN A 75 -1.70 -0.03 41.61
CA ASN A 75 -1.05 1.25 41.43
C ASN A 75 -1.60 1.98 40.21
N GLN A 76 -2.36 3.04 40.46
CA GLN A 76 -2.95 3.86 39.40
C GLN A 76 -1.92 4.45 38.42
N ALA A 77 -0.69 4.76 38.87
CA ALA A 77 0.33 5.31 37.98
C ALA A 77 0.65 4.33 36.83
N PHE A 78 0.76 3.03 37.13
CA PHE A 78 1.00 2.01 36.10
C PHE A 78 -0.21 1.74 35.22
N GLN A 79 -1.44 1.93 35.73
CA GLN A 79 -2.65 1.88 34.90
C GLN A 79 -2.66 3.01 33.89
N PHE A 80 -2.33 4.23 34.32
CA PHE A 80 -2.21 5.41 33.43
C PHE A 80 -1.07 5.24 32.41
N GLU A 81 0.08 4.68 32.83
CA GLU A 81 1.22 4.43 31.97
C GLU A 81 0.88 3.42 30.86
N ALA A 82 0.25 2.28 31.21
CA ALA A 82 -0.15 1.28 30.23
C ALA A 82 -1.09 1.85 29.14
N ILE A 83 -2.03 2.71 29.53
CA ILE A 83 -2.94 3.35 28.56
C ILE A 83 -2.24 4.49 27.79
N ALA A 84 -1.30 5.20 28.40
CA ALA A 84 -0.50 6.21 27.69
C ALA A 84 0.36 5.57 26.59
N GLU A 85 1.05 4.46 26.90
CA GLU A 85 1.83 3.70 25.91
C GLU A 85 0.96 3.10 24.80
N ALA A 86 -0.23 2.60 25.14
CA ALA A 86 -1.19 2.12 24.16
C ALA A 86 -1.67 3.23 23.20
N ARG A 87 -1.92 4.43 23.73
CA ARG A 87 -2.31 5.60 22.94
C ARG A 87 -1.16 6.06 22.03
N GLU A 88 0.07 6.07 22.54
CA GLU A 88 1.26 6.44 21.77
C GLU A 88 1.46 5.47 20.60
N LEU A 89 1.38 4.15 20.87
CA LEU A 89 1.46 3.14 19.82
C LEU A 89 0.37 3.32 18.76
N ALA A 90 -0.89 3.49 19.18
CA ALA A 90 -2.00 3.68 18.26
C ALA A 90 -1.86 4.96 17.42
N LEU A 91 -1.44 6.07 18.02
CA LEU A 91 -1.17 7.32 17.31
C LEU A 91 -0.07 7.16 16.28
N ARG A 92 1.01 6.46 16.62
CA ARG A 92 2.17 6.24 15.76
C ARG A 92 1.81 5.39 14.54
N ILE A 93 1.12 4.25 14.77
CA ILE A 93 0.65 3.39 13.68
C ILE A 93 -0.27 4.18 12.74
N ARG A 94 -1.23 4.94 13.30
CA ARG A 94 -2.15 5.75 12.49
C ARG A 94 -1.42 6.82 11.68
N THR A 95 -0.48 7.53 12.28
CA THR A 95 0.33 8.54 11.59
C THR A 95 1.12 7.93 10.43
N LEU A 96 1.67 6.73 10.59
CA LEU A 96 2.33 6.02 9.49
C LEU A 96 1.36 5.67 8.37
N GLY A 97 0.19 5.11 8.68
CA GLY A 97 -0.83 4.82 7.67
C GLY A 97 -1.30 6.08 6.92
N GLU A 98 -1.54 7.19 7.63
CA GLU A 98 -1.88 8.48 7.03
C GLU A 98 -0.78 9.00 6.10
N ASN A 99 0.49 8.90 6.50
CA ASN A 99 1.63 9.32 5.69
C ASN A 99 1.81 8.44 4.43
N ILE A 100 1.57 7.14 4.53
CA ILE A 100 1.57 6.26 3.35
C ILE A 100 0.55 6.73 2.32
N GLN A 101 -0.68 7.05 2.74
CA GLN A 101 -1.72 7.54 1.83
C GLN A 101 -1.40 8.94 1.27
N ARG A 102 -0.78 9.81 2.06
CA ARG A 102 -0.27 11.11 1.60
C ARG A 102 0.78 10.93 0.49
N LEU A 103 1.76 10.05 0.69
CA LEU A 103 2.78 9.76 -0.32
C LEU A 103 2.20 9.16 -1.60
N ARG A 104 1.17 8.31 -1.48
CA ARG A 104 0.45 7.78 -2.65
C ARG A 104 -0.24 8.88 -3.44
N THR A 105 -0.91 9.81 -2.75
CA THR A 105 -1.57 10.97 -3.38
C THR A 105 -0.53 11.88 -4.04
N GLU A 106 0.60 12.15 -3.39
CA GLU A 106 1.70 12.94 -3.95
C GLU A 106 2.30 12.29 -5.21
N ALA A 107 2.46 10.95 -5.21
CA ALA A 107 2.91 10.23 -6.40
C ALA A 107 1.92 10.35 -7.57
N ASP A 108 0.61 10.30 -7.31
CA ASP A 108 -0.44 10.42 -8.32
C ASP A 108 -0.52 11.85 -8.90
N GLU A 109 -0.40 12.86 -8.05
CA GLU A 109 -0.33 14.27 -8.49
C GLU A 109 0.92 14.53 -9.34
N GLU A 110 2.06 13.94 -8.97
CA GLU A 110 3.30 14.06 -9.72
C GLU A 110 3.23 13.31 -11.07
N ILE A 111 2.52 12.17 -11.15
CA ILE A 111 2.21 11.51 -12.42
C ILE A 111 1.44 12.47 -13.34
N ALA A 112 0.39 13.12 -12.85
CA ALA A 112 -0.39 14.06 -13.66
C ALA A 112 0.46 15.22 -14.18
N ARG A 113 1.35 15.76 -13.35
CA ARG A 113 2.28 16.81 -13.73
C ARG A 113 3.27 16.35 -14.82
N LEU A 114 3.87 15.18 -14.65
CA LEU A 114 4.83 14.62 -15.61
C LEU A 114 4.17 14.22 -16.92
N VAL A 115 2.95 13.69 -16.91
CA VAL A 115 2.18 13.39 -18.12
C VAL A 115 1.97 14.67 -18.94
N SER A 116 1.58 15.77 -18.29
CA SER A 116 1.40 17.07 -18.95
C SER A 116 2.72 17.62 -19.53
N LEU A 117 3.85 17.43 -18.84
CA LEU A 117 5.16 17.84 -19.35
C LEU A 117 5.63 16.94 -20.51
N THR A 118 5.34 15.65 -20.44
CA THR A 118 5.65 14.69 -21.52
C THR A 118 4.86 15.05 -22.78
N ASP A 119 3.58 15.35 -22.65
CA ASP A 119 2.72 15.79 -23.74
C ASP A 119 3.27 17.05 -24.42
N ALA A 120 3.61 18.08 -23.64
CA ALA A 120 4.23 19.31 -24.15
C ALA A 120 5.60 19.04 -24.84
N GLY A 121 6.41 18.14 -24.31
CA GLY A 121 7.69 17.74 -24.94
C GLY A 121 7.48 17.03 -26.28
N ILE A 122 6.47 16.18 -26.41
CA ILE A 122 6.11 15.51 -27.68
C ILE A 122 5.64 16.55 -28.70
N GLU A 123 4.85 17.55 -28.30
CA GLU A 123 4.44 18.65 -29.18
C GLU A 123 5.64 19.48 -29.63
N ASN A 124 6.63 19.75 -28.77
CA ASN A 124 7.86 20.45 -29.14
C ASN A 124 8.65 19.67 -30.18
N VAL A 125 8.81 18.35 -30.01
CA VAL A 125 9.48 17.50 -31.02
C VAL A 125 8.71 17.53 -32.34
N SER A 126 7.38 17.50 -32.32
CA SER A 126 6.53 17.63 -33.52
C SER A 126 6.78 18.95 -34.24
N ALA A 127 6.83 20.07 -33.53
CA ALA A 127 7.09 21.40 -34.10
C ALA A 127 8.50 21.48 -34.73
N LEU A 128 9.51 20.90 -34.06
CA LEU A 128 10.88 20.81 -34.59
C LEU A 128 10.96 19.92 -35.84
N ASN A 129 10.23 18.81 -35.89
CA ASN A 129 10.13 17.95 -37.09
C ASN A 129 9.64 18.74 -38.32
N VAL A 130 8.59 19.56 -38.13
CA VAL A 130 8.07 20.42 -39.22
C VAL A 130 9.10 21.42 -39.69
N GLN A 131 9.83 22.06 -38.77
CA GLN A 131 10.85 23.03 -39.10
C GLN A 131 12.06 22.39 -39.81
N ILE A 132 12.52 21.24 -39.33
CA ILE A 132 13.62 20.47 -39.94
C ILE A 132 13.23 20.06 -41.37
N GLN A 133 12.08 19.41 -41.55
CA GLN A 133 11.62 18.99 -42.87
C GLN A 133 11.54 20.17 -43.85
N ARG A 134 11.02 21.31 -43.41
CA ARG A 134 10.91 22.50 -44.24
C ARG A 134 12.31 23.06 -44.63
N GLY A 135 13.23 23.15 -43.66
CA GLY A 135 14.59 23.62 -43.91
C GLY A 135 15.34 22.74 -44.92
N GLU A 136 15.23 21.42 -44.76
CA GLU A 136 15.86 20.45 -45.69
C GLU A 136 15.31 20.54 -47.13
N LEU A 137 13.97 20.73 -47.25
CA LEU A 137 13.36 20.89 -48.58
C LEU A 137 13.86 22.12 -49.36
N ILE A 138 14.26 23.18 -48.67
CA ILE A 138 14.79 24.41 -49.29
C ILE A 138 16.33 24.51 -49.23
N GLY A 139 17.01 23.49 -48.67
CA GLY A 139 18.45 23.40 -48.54
C GLY A 139 19.09 24.31 -47.49
N GLU A 140 18.33 24.66 -46.44
CA GLU A 140 18.83 25.39 -45.28
C GLU A 140 19.57 24.45 -44.32
N ASP A 141 20.53 25.00 -43.56
CA ASP A 141 21.19 24.28 -42.47
C ASP A 141 20.23 24.06 -41.29
N THR A 142 19.92 22.80 -41.01
CA THR A 142 19.01 22.38 -39.92
C THR A 142 19.75 21.89 -38.69
N SER A 143 21.07 22.02 -38.60
CA SER A 143 21.90 21.47 -37.52
C SER A 143 21.45 21.95 -36.14
N SER A 144 21.17 23.25 -35.96
CA SER A 144 20.72 23.82 -34.69
C SER A 144 19.32 23.35 -34.27
N LEU A 145 18.43 23.08 -35.25
CA LEU A 145 17.09 22.54 -34.99
C LEU A 145 17.18 21.07 -34.57
N ARG A 146 18.08 20.31 -35.19
CA ARG A 146 18.34 18.90 -34.78
C ARG A 146 18.95 18.82 -33.38
N ASP A 147 19.86 19.72 -33.02
CA ASP A 147 20.40 19.83 -31.66
C ASP A 147 19.32 20.24 -30.65
N GLY A 148 18.37 21.09 -31.01
CA GLY A 148 17.19 21.41 -30.23
C GLY A 148 16.31 20.18 -29.98
N ARG A 149 16.06 19.41 -31.05
CA ARG A 149 15.27 18.18 -30.99
C ARG A 149 15.93 17.10 -30.11
N ASP A 150 17.24 16.94 -30.19
CA ASP A 150 17.95 15.97 -29.34
C ASP A 150 17.84 16.32 -27.86
N ARG A 151 17.88 17.62 -27.51
CA ARG A 151 17.65 18.07 -26.11
C ARG A 151 16.22 17.76 -25.63
N GLU A 152 15.21 17.97 -26.50
CA GLU A 152 13.84 17.60 -26.17
C GLU A 152 13.69 16.07 -25.98
N LEU A 153 14.35 15.26 -26.81
CA LEU A 153 14.37 13.81 -26.67
C LEU A 153 15.09 13.34 -25.39
N GLU A 154 16.19 14.03 -25.01
CA GLU A 154 16.85 13.77 -23.72
C GLU A 154 15.92 14.11 -22.56
N ALA A 155 15.24 15.27 -22.57
CA ALA A 155 14.27 15.65 -21.54
C ALA A 155 13.08 14.69 -21.46
N LEU A 156 12.54 14.24 -22.59
CA LEU A 156 11.48 13.22 -22.63
C LEU A 156 11.95 11.90 -22.03
N SER A 157 13.19 11.49 -22.28
CA SER A 157 13.74 10.24 -21.74
C SER A 157 13.97 10.25 -20.22
N GLU A 158 13.97 11.41 -19.57
CA GLU A 158 13.92 11.50 -18.11
C GLU A 158 12.56 11.04 -17.57
N MET A 159 11.48 11.43 -18.26
CA MET A 159 10.11 11.22 -17.81
C MET A 159 9.55 9.85 -18.19
N ILE A 160 9.83 9.39 -19.43
CA ILE A 160 9.29 8.16 -20.00
C ILE A 160 10.30 7.47 -20.91
N ASP A 161 10.25 6.15 -21.01
CA ASP A 161 11.06 5.37 -21.95
C ASP A 161 10.51 5.46 -23.37
N ILE A 162 11.25 6.17 -24.23
CA ILE A 162 10.88 6.41 -25.63
C ILE A 162 11.82 5.70 -26.60
N GLN A 163 11.25 5.30 -27.75
CA GLN A 163 12.00 4.91 -28.94
C GLN A 163 11.81 5.98 -30.02
N ALA A 164 12.91 6.57 -30.47
CA ALA A 164 12.95 7.57 -31.52
C ALA A 164 13.49 6.94 -32.80
N ILE A 165 12.74 7.01 -33.89
CA ILE A 165 13.11 6.47 -35.20
C ILE A 165 13.12 7.62 -36.21
N GLU A 166 14.29 7.89 -36.80
CA GLU A 166 14.44 8.93 -37.84
C GLU A 166 14.02 8.38 -39.19
N ASN A 167 13.17 9.13 -39.88
CA ASN A 167 12.68 8.87 -41.23
C ASN A 167 13.61 9.48 -42.27
N SER A 168 13.51 9.01 -43.53
CA SER A 168 14.31 9.50 -44.66
C SER A 168 14.09 10.96 -45.00
N ASP A 169 13.05 11.60 -44.46
CA ASP A 169 12.73 13.02 -44.65
C ASP A 169 13.16 13.91 -43.46
N GLY A 170 14.04 13.38 -42.59
CA GLY A 170 14.62 14.10 -41.46
C GLY A 170 13.71 14.19 -40.22
N ARG A 171 12.46 13.74 -40.29
CA ARG A 171 11.55 13.70 -39.12
C ARG A 171 11.84 12.50 -38.26
N ILE A 172 11.44 12.59 -36.96
CA ILE A 172 11.49 11.49 -36.00
C ILE A 172 10.09 11.09 -35.64
N ASP A 173 9.80 9.78 -35.64
CA ASP A 173 8.65 9.19 -35.03
C ASP A 173 9.00 8.71 -33.61
N LEU A 174 8.08 8.89 -32.66
CA LEU A 174 8.24 8.48 -31.26
C LEU A 174 7.25 7.38 -30.89
N PHE A 175 7.77 6.40 -30.21
CA PHE A 175 7.00 5.27 -29.66
C PHE A 175 7.36 5.06 -28.20
N THR A 176 6.42 4.52 -27.41
CA THR A 176 6.79 3.90 -26.14
C THR A 176 7.63 2.65 -26.41
N LYS A 177 8.34 2.15 -25.41
CA LYS A 177 9.07 0.88 -25.52
C LYS A 177 8.15 -0.29 -25.85
N GLY A 178 6.87 -0.24 -25.43
CA GLY A 178 5.82 -1.20 -25.79
C GLY A 178 5.32 -1.08 -27.23
N GLY A 179 5.76 -0.07 -27.99
CA GLY A 179 5.42 0.12 -29.40
C GLY A 179 4.20 1.00 -29.66
N ARG A 180 3.62 1.65 -28.65
CA ARG A 180 2.55 2.64 -28.82
C ARG A 180 3.10 3.90 -29.47
N THR A 181 2.42 4.39 -30.47
CA THR A 181 2.79 5.63 -31.16
C THR A 181 2.48 6.84 -30.28
N LEU A 182 3.48 7.69 -30.05
CA LEU A 182 3.36 8.98 -29.37
C LEU A 182 3.45 10.15 -30.36
N LEU A 183 4.26 9.99 -31.41
CA LEU A 183 4.41 10.96 -32.49
C LEU A 183 4.62 10.24 -33.82
N THR A 184 3.87 10.60 -34.83
CA THR A 184 4.14 10.13 -36.21
C THR A 184 4.24 11.31 -37.15
N GLY A 185 5.42 11.49 -37.72
CA GLY A 185 5.73 12.66 -38.56
C GLY A 185 5.59 13.99 -37.83
N SER A 186 4.43 14.66 -37.99
CA SER A 186 4.10 15.93 -37.34
C SER A 186 2.79 15.84 -36.54
N ILE A 187 2.29 14.63 -36.27
CA ILE A 187 1.05 14.40 -35.52
C ILE A 187 1.43 13.86 -34.15
N ALA A 188 1.39 14.74 -33.15
CA ALA A 188 1.52 14.36 -31.75
C ALA A 188 0.22 13.72 -31.26
N ILE A 189 0.33 12.65 -30.48
CA ILE A 189 -0.79 11.98 -29.84
C ILE A 189 -0.81 12.44 -28.39
N ALA A 190 -1.88 13.14 -28.00
CA ALA A 190 -2.00 13.70 -26.66
C ALA A 190 -2.03 12.62 -25.60
N MET A 191 -1.33 12.88 -24.50
CA MET A 191 -1.34 12.06 -23.29
C MET A 191 -2.12 12.79 -22.19
N ASP A 192 -2.95 12.06 -21.47
CA ASP A 192 -3.77 12.62 -20.38
C ASP A 192 -3.79 11.69 -19.16
N HIS A 193 -3.76 12.30 -17.96
CA HIS A 193 -3.99 11.65 -16.69
C HIS A 193 -4.64 12.65 -15.73
N SER A 194 -5.67 12.20 -15.02
CA SER A 194 -6.35 13.00 -14.00
C SER A 194 -6.07 12.40 -12.62
N ALA A 195 -5.35 13.14 -11.80
CA ALA A 195 -5.06 12.70 -10.45
C ALA A 195 -6.35 12.53 -9.64
N ALA A 196 -6.41 11.48 -8.82
CA ALA A 196 -7.47 11.29 -7.84
C ALA A 196 -7.37 12.36 -6.75
N GLY A 197 -8.50 12.95 -6.33
CA GLY A 197 -8.52 14.03 -5.34
C GLY A 197 -8.13 13.61 -3.91
N GLY A 198 -7.77 12.36 -3.71
CA GLY A 198 -7.29 11.76 -2.47
C GLY A 198 -7.36 10.24 -2.56
N LEU A 199 -6.30 9.58 -2.10
CA LEU A 199 -6.22 8.12 -2.09
C LEU A 199 -6.38 7.60 -0.65
N ASN A 200 -6.97 6.43 -0.53
CA ASN A 200 -7.07 5.69 0.73
C ASN A 200 -6.60 4.24 0.54
N ALA A 201 -6.49 3.50 1.62
CA ALA A 201 -5.92 2.15 1.61
C ALA A 201 -6.64 1.15 0.67
N VAL A 202 -7.90 1.39 0.31
CA VAL A 202 -8.69 0.52 -0.58
C VAL A 202 -8.82 1.05 -2.01
N THR A 203 -8.35 2.28 -2.28
CA THR A 203 -8.35 2.83 -3.64
C THR A 203 -7.22 2.19 -4.44
N GLN A 204 -7.54 1.62 -5.60
CA GLN A 204 -6.58 0.87 -6.44
C GLN A 204 -6.66 1.33 -7.89
N TYR A 205 -5.53 1.25 -8.59
CA TYR A 205 -5.49 1.18 -10.04
C TYR A 205 -5.73 -0.28 -10.45
N LEU A 206 -6.57 -0.49 -11.43
CA LEU A 206 -6.82 -1.80 -12.04
C LEU A 206 -6.30 -1.81 -13.48
N ASP A 207 -5.69 -2.91 -13.87
CA ASP A 207 -5.22 -3.07 -15.23
C ASP A 207 -6.40 -3.10 -16.23
N PRO A 208 -6.21 -2.65 -17.48
CA PRO A 208 -7.26 -2.65 -18.51
C PRO A 208 -7.92 -4.01 -18.77
N ASP A 209 -7.22 -5.09 -18.46
CA ASP A 209 -7.74 -6.46 -18.61
C ASP A 209 -8.55 -6.94 -17.40
N ASP A 210 -8.59 -6.15 -16.32
CA ASP A 210 -9.36 -6.48 -15.12
C ASP A 210 -10.86 -6.28 -15.34
N PRO A 211 -11.72 -7.25 -15.00
CA PRO A 211 -13.18 -7.13 -15.14
C PRO A 211 -13.79 -5.94 -14.38
N ALA A 212 -13.15 -5.48 -13.31
CA ALA A 212 -13.58 -4.34 -12.48
C ALA A 212 -12.94 -3.01 -12.91
N TYR A 213 -12.18 -2.99 -14.01
CA TYR A 213 -11.60 -1.76 -14.55
C TYR A 213 -12.68 -0.68 -14.80
N PRO A 214 -12.44 0.62 -14.52
CA PRO A 214 -11.14 1.27 -14.29
C PRO A 214 -10.68 1.36 -12.83
N GLY A 215 -11.41 0.84 -11.87
CA GLY A 215 -11.06 0.98 -10.47
C GLY A 215 -11.24 2.41 -9.92
N GLY A 216 -10.56 2.71 -8.82
CA GLY A 216 -10.64 4.01 -8.13
C GLY A 216 -9.54 5.01 -8.54
N ILE A 217 -8.54 4.58 -9.31
CA ILE A 217 -7.43 5.41 -9.83
C ILE A 217 -7.48 5.34 -11.35
N THR A 218 -7.42 6.51 -12.01
CA THR A 218 -7.40 6.58 -13.47
C THR A 218 -6.02 6.23 -14.03
N GLY A 219 -5.99 5.59 -15.20
CA GLY A 219 -4.78 5.34 -15.97
C GLY A 219 -4.26 6.56 -16.71
N ILE A 220 -3.19 6.35 -17.48
CA ILE A 220 -2.63 7.32 -18.42
C ILE A 220 -3.16 6.97 -19.81
N PHE A 221 -3.93 7.88 -20.40
CA PHE A 221 -4.64 7.65 -21.66
C PHE A 221 -4.03 8.39 -22.84
N LEU A 222 -4.26 7.86 -24.02
CA LEU A 222 -3.93 8.52 -25.29
C LEU A 222 -5.20 9.09 -25.94
N ASN A 223 -5.04 10.18 -26.71
CA ASN A 223 -6.10 10.83 -27.53
C ASN A 223 -7.29 11.40 -26.75
N GLY A 224 -7.16 11.70 -25.45
CA GLY A 224 -8.29 12.12 -24.62
C GLY A 224 -9.37 11.05 -24.45
N SER A 225 -9.01 9.78 -24.67
CA SER A 225 -9.87 8.61 -24.47
C SER A 225 -9.91 8.25 -22.98
N THR A 226 -10.94 7.47 -22.60
CA THR A 226 -11.00 6.79 -21.30
C THR A 226 -11.27 5.29 -21.49
N ALA A 227 -11.09 4.79 -22.72
CA ALA A 227 -11.28 3.39 -23.02
C ALA A 227 -10.08 2.57 -22.56
N ALA A 228 -10.30 1.37 -22.01
CA ALA A 228 -9.26 0.45 -21.56
C ALA A 228 -8.16 0.21 -22.62
N ALA A 229 -8.53 0.14 -23.91
CA ALA A 229 -7.57 -0.06 -24.99
C ALA A 229 -6.60 1.11 -25.22
N ASP A 230 -6.89 2.30 -24.70
CA ASP A 230 -6.07 3.50 -24.82
C ASP A 230 -5.31 3.84 -23.53
N ASP A 231 -5.49 3.04 -22.48
CA ASP A 231 -4.69 3.12 -21.25
C ASP A 231 -3.31 2.50 -21.49
N ILE A 232 -2.28 3.34 -21.41
CA ILE A 232 -0.89 2.92 -21.60
C ILE A 232 -0.13 2.75 -20.27
N THR A 233 -0.79 2.89 -19.13
CA THR A 233 -0.14 2.77 -17.81
C THR A 233 0.69 1.49 -17.67
N PRO A 234 0.19 0.29 -18.04
CA PRO A 234 0.96 -0.95 -17.95
C PRO A 234 2.14 -1.03 -18.94
N GLU A 235 2.13 -0.20 -19.99
CA GLU A 235 3.15 -0.22 -21.03
C GLU A 235 4.34 0.71 -20.69
N ILE A 236 4.21 1.59 -19.68
CA ILE A 236 5.27 2.49 -19.25
C ILE A 236 6.25 1.70 -18.40
N SER A 237 7.45 1.44 -18.95
CA SER A 237 8.46 0.56 -18.37
C SER A 237 9.71 1.26 -17.87
N GLY A 238 9.80 2.60 -17.97
CA GLY A 238 10.97 3.36 -17.54
C GLY A 238 10.70 4.85 -17.31
N GLY A 239 11.71 5.56 -16.85
CA GLY A 239 11.64 6.99 -16.51
C GLY A 239 10.96 7.27 -15.17
N GLN A 240 10.79 8.56 -14.87
CA GLN A 240 10.17 9.01 -13.64
C GLN A 240 8.72 8.51 -13.50
N LEU A 241 7.96 8.46 -14.60
CA LEU A 241 6.57 8.00 -14.61
C LEU A 241 6.46 6.56 -14.11
N GLN A 242 7.30 5.64 -14.59
CA GLN A 242 7.28 4.25 -14.15
C GLN A 242 7.59 4.11 -12.65
N ALA A 243 8.55 4.90 -12.15
CA ALA A 243 8.88 4.88 -10.72
C ALA A 243 7.69 5.32 -9.86
N LEU A 244 7.00 6.41 -10.26
CA LEU A 244 5.83 6.93 -9.54
C LEU A 244 4.64 5.97 -9.62
N ILE A 245 4.38 5.37 -10.79
CA ILE A 245 3.35 4.34 -10.96
C ILE A 245 3.63 3.17 -10.01
N ALA A 246 4.88 2.66 -10.00
CA ALA A 246 5.27 1.57 -9.10
C ALA A 246 5.16 1.93 -7.62
N LEU A 247 5.45 3.19 -7.24
CA LEU A 247 5.28 3.68 -5.87
C LEU A 247 3.80 3.76 -5.49
N ARG A 248 2.95 4.37 -6.36
CA ARG A 248 1.52 4.55 -6.12
C ARG A 248 0.75 3.22 -6.03
N ASP A 249 1.06 2.28 -6.95
CA ASP A 249 0.23 1.10 -7.18
C ASP A 249 0.78 -0.18 -6.55
N ARG A 250 2.07 -0.19 -6.12
CA ARG A 250 2.70 -1.37 -5.53
C ARG A 250 3.41 -1.07 -4.21
N VAL A 251 4.49 -0.29 -4.23
CA VAL A 251 5.39 -0.17 -3.07
C VAL A 251 4.66 0.38 -1.83
N LEU A 252 3.88 1.44 -1.99
CA LEU A 252 3.13 2.05 -0.88
C LEU A 252 1.90 1.22 -0.46
N PRO A 253 1.12 0.59 -1.37
CA PRO A 253 0.11 -0.40 -1.00
C PRO A 253 0.67 -1.63 -0.29
N ASP A 254 1.82 -2.15 -0.69
CA ASP A 254 2.49 -3.26 -0.01
C ASP A 254 2.84 -2.88 1.43
N LEU A 255 3.45 -1.72 1.61
CA LEU A 255 3.79 -1.17 2.91
C LEU A 255 2.55 -0.95 3.80
N GLN A 256 1.44 -0.46 3.21
CA GLN A 256 0.16 -0.33 3.90
C GLN A 256 -0.35 -1.70 4.38
N SER A 257 -0.30 -2.71 3.53
CA SER A 257 -0.74 -4.07 3.86
C SER A 257 0.10 -4.71 4.96
N GLU A 258 1.40 -4.48 4.97
CA GLU A 258 2.32 -4.92 6.04
C GLU A 258 1.95 -4.25 7.39
N LEU A 259 1.67 -2.94 7.35
CA LEU A 259 1.29 -2.18 8.54
C LEU A 259 -0.10 -2.59 9.07
N ASP A 260 -1.05 -2.86 8.17
CA ASP A 260 -2.38 -3.34 8.53
C ASP A 260 -2.32 -4.74 9.15
N GLN A 261 -1.49 -5.65 8.62
CA GLN A 261 -1.25 -6.97 9.21
C GLN A 261 -0.63 -6.89 10.60
N LEU A 262 0.36 -6.03 10.80
CA LEU A 262 0.94 -5.76 12.12
C LEU A 262 -0.15 -5.26 13.09
N THR A 263 -0.94 -4.29 12.65
CA THR A 263 -2.01 -3.66 13.44
C THR A 263 -3.08 -4.68 13.83
N LYS A 264 -3.56 -5.48 12.87
CA LYS A 264 -4.51 -6.57 13.12
C LYS A 264 -4.00 -7.53 14.19
N THR A 265 -2.74 -7.94 14.07
CA THR A 265 -2.13 -8.87 15.02
C THR A 265 -2.07 -8.26 16.43
N ILE A 266 -1.65 -6.99 16.56
CA ILE A 266 -1.62 -6.27 17.85
C ILE A 266 -3.03 -6.22 18.45
N VAL A 267 -4.02 -5.78 17.67
CA VAL A 267 -5.41 -5.65 18.12
C VAL A 267 -5.96 -6.98 18.56
N HIS A 268 -5.82 -8.03 17.74
CA HIS A 268 -6.32 -9.36 18.07
C HIS A 268 -5.69 -9.91 19.35
N GLU A 269 -4.36 -9.88 19.45
CA GLU A 269 -3.63 -10.48 20.56
C GLU A 269 -3.87 -9.74 21.87
N VAL A 270 -3.85 -8.41 21.83
CA VAL A 270 -4.08 -7.60 23.04
C VAL A 270 -5.55 -7.67 23.47
N ASN A 271 -6.51 -7.49 22.55
CA ASN A 271 -7.93 -7.52 22.88
C ASN A 271 -8.34 -8.91 23.39
N ASN A 272 -7.86 -10.00 22.76
CA ASN A 272 -8.16 -11.35 23.21
C ASN A 272 -7.72 -11.59 24.65
N GLN A 273 -6.55 -11.06 25.05
CA GLN A 273 -6.08 -11.17 26.44
C GLN A 273 -6.77 -10.16 27.38
N HIS A 274 -6.99 -8.92 26.93
CA HIS A 274 -7.66 -7.90 27.73
C HIS A 274 -9.10 -8.31 28.10
N ASN A 275 -9.77 -9.03 27.21
CA ASN A 275 -11.09 -9.61 27.46
C ASN A 275 -11.11 -10.83 28.40
N THR A 276 -9.94 -11.43 28.71
CA THR A 276 -9.87 -12.46 29.78
C THR A 276 -9.88 -11.84 31.16
N GLY A 277 -9.64 -10.55 31.25
CA GLY A 277 -9.51 -9.81 32.49
C GLY A 277 -10.63 -8.81 32.75
N THR A 278 -10.55 -8.20 33.89
CA THR A 278 -11.46 -7.14 34.32
C THR A 278 -10.71 -6.05 35.08
N ALA A 279 -11.28 -4.86 35.11
CA ALA A 279 -10.85 -3.77 35.98
C ALA A 279 -11.24 -4.07 37.47
N THR A 280 -10.59 -3.40 38.40
CA THR A 280 -10.91 -3.46 39.83
C THR A 280 -10.94 -2.03 40.40
N PRO A 281 -12.11 -1.48 40.74
CA PRO A 281 -13.44 -2.10 40.66
C PRO A 281 -13.92 -2.31 39.22
N PRO A 282 -14.80 -3.30 38.96
CA PRO A 282 -15.33 -3.54 37.63
C PRO A 282 -16.28 -2.41 37.21
N PRO A 283 -16.46 -2.17 35.89
CA PRO A 283 -17.36 -1.15 35.36
C PRO A 283 -18.82 -1.48 35.69
N THR A 284 -19.67 -0.47 35.85
CA THR A 284 -21.12 -0.65 36.09
C THR A 284 -21.84 -1.15 34.83
N SER A 285 -21.26 -0.96 33.66
CA SER A 285 -21.79 -1.48 32.40
C SER A 285 -20.67 -1.83 31.44
N LEU A 286 -20.93 -2.82 30.59
CA LEU A 286 -20.11 -3.20 29.46
C LEU A 286 -20.93 -3.04 28.19
N THR A 287 -20.37 -2.35 27.19
CA THR A 287 -21.01 -2.16 25.89
C THR A 287 -20.14 -2.83 24.82
N SER A 288 -20.74 -3.62 23.95
CA SER A 288 -20.00 -4.23 22.83
C SER A 288 -19.46 -3.18 21.87
N THR A 289 -18.30 -3.43 21.29
CA THR A 289 -17.74 -2.59 20.21
C THR A 289 -18.29 -3.00 18.85
N HIS A 290 -18.71 -4.26 18.71
CA HIS A 290 -19.37 -4.78 17.52
C HIS A 290 -20.89 -4.63 17.63
N SER A 291 -21.54 -4.40 16.49
CA SER A 291 -23.00 -4.27 16.42
C SER A 291 -23.64 -5.58 15.97
N PHE A 292 -24.82 -5.87 16.51
CA PHE A 292 -25.60 -7.06 16.22
C PHE A 292 -27.09 -6.70 16.09
N ALA A 293 -27.74 -7.27 15.11
CA ALA A 293 -29.19 -7.38 15.12
C ALA A 293 -29.63 -8.53 16.05
N THR A 294 -30.85 -8.47 16.56
CA THR A 294 -31.37 -9.56 17.43
C THR A 294 -31.39 -10.93 16.75
N THR A 295 -31.46 -10.91 15.43
CA THR A 295 -31.54 -12.12 14.57
C THR A 295 -30.19 -12.58 14.03
N ASP A 296 -29.10 -11.85 14.32
CA ASP A 296 -27.77 -12.23 13.83
C ASP A 296 -27.35 -13.56 14.46
N ASP A 297 -27.01 -14.51 13.62
CA ASP A 297 -26.48 -15.80 14.05
C ASP A 297 -25.14 -15.62 14.75
N ILE A 298 -24.98 -16.30 15.87
CA ILE A 298 -23.74 -16.39 16.62
C ILE A 298 -23.45 -17.86 16.91
N GLN A 299 -22.26 -18.32 16.58
CA GLN A 299 -21.86 -19.72 16.77
C GLN A 299 -20.68 -19.79 17.75
N GLY A 300 -21.01 -19.90 19.03
CA GLY A 300 -20.03 -20.08 20.09
C GLY A 300 -19.96 -21.53 20.58
N THR A 301 -18.83 -21.90 21.16
CA THR A 301 -18.63 -23.16 21.87
C THR A 301 -18.01 -22.90 23.24
N GLY A 302 -18.05 -23.90 24.13
CA GLY A 302 -17.49 -23.78 25.47
C GLY A 302 -18.38 -22.96 26.42
N ALA A 303 -17.79 -22.48 27.51
CA ALA A 303 -18.51 -21.86 28.62
C ALA A 303 -18.06 -20.42 28.87
N VAL A 304 -18.96 -19.61 29.45
CA VAL A 304 -18.67 -18.26 29.93
C VAL A 304 -19.38 -18.03 31.27
N ARG A 305 -18.72 -17.27 32.15
CA ARG A 305 -19.34 -16.77 33.40
C ARG A 305 -19.46 -15.25 33.30
N ILE A 306 -20.66 -14.73 33.60
CA ILE A 306 -20.93 -13.30 33.78
C ILE A 306 -21.34 -13.10 35.23
N SER A 307 -20.70 -12.17 35.93
CA SER A 307 -20.95 -11.93 37.35
C SER A 307 -21.23 -10.47 37.63
N VAL A 308 -22.17 -10.24 38.55
CA VAL A 308 -22.36 -8.97 39.22
C VAL A 308 -21.49 -8.97 40.48
N ILE A 309 -20.63 -7.96 40.60
CA ILE A 309 -19.61 -7.86 41.65
C ILE A 309 -19.83 -6.58 42.45
N ASP A 310 -19.82 -6.66 43.79
CA ASP A 310 -19.75 -5.49 44.65
C ASP A 310 -18.43 -4.74 44.42
N ARG A 311 -18.54 -3.50 44.01
CA ARG A 311 -17.38 -2.68 43.58
C ARG A 311 -16.47 -2.27 44.73
N THR A 312 -16.94 -2.36 45.96
CA THR A 312 -16.19 -1.99 47.18
C THR A 312 -15.40 -3.17 47.72
N THR A 313 -16.03 -4.35 47.74
CA THR A 313 -15.44 -5.54 48.37
C THR A 313 -14.81 -6.50 47.37
N GLY A 314 -15.20 -6.47 46.09
CA GLY A 314 -14.83 -7.48 45.09
C GLY A 314 -15.64 -8.78 45.19
N ALA A 315 -16.61 -8.86 46.11
CA ALA A 315 -17.40 -10.05 46.30
C ALA A 315 -18.46 -10.25 45.23
N VAL A 316 -18.75 -11.50 44.89
CA VAL A 316 -19.80 -11.88 43.95
C VAL A 316 -21.18 -11.58 44.57
N VAL A 317 -22.01 -10.83 43.86
CA VAL A 317 -23.43 -10.61 44.18
C VAL A 317 -24.27 -11.68 43.48
N GLU A 318 -24.04 -11.92 42.20
CA GLU A 318 -24.76 -12.90 41.38
C GLU A 318 -23.86 -13.44 40.26
N ASN A 319 -24.05 -14.70 39.91
CA ASN A 319 -23.38 -15.35 38.79
C ASN A 319 -24.41 -15.85 37.78
N LEU A 320 -24.10 -15.68 36.50
CA LEU A 320 -24.68 -16.38 35.37
C LEU A 320 -23.61 -17.27 34.74
N ASP A 321 -23.80 -18.59 34.83
CA ASP A 321 -22.94 -19.57 34.19
C ASP A 321 -23.64 -20.13 32.95
N ILE A 322 -23.15 -19.78 31.76
CA ILE A 322 -23.56 -20.39 30.50
C ILE A 322 -22.57 -21.52 30.23
N ALA A 323 -23.01 -22.75 30.47
CA ALA A 323 -22.15 -23.93 30.41
C ALA A 323 -21.79 -24.37 28.98
N ASP A 324 -22.66 -24.06 28.02
CA ASP A 324 -22.46 -24.40 26.60
C ASP A 324 -23.04 -23.32 25.69
N LEU A 325 -22.18 -22.55 25.10
CA LEU A 325 -22.53 -21.46 24.17
C LEU A 325 -23.15 -21.97 22.87
N SER A 326 -22.93 -23.24 22.50
CA SER A 326 -23.53 -23.82 21.28
C SER A 326 -25.07 -23.94 21.37
N THR A 327 -25.63 -23.75 22.55
CA THR A 327 -27.09 -23.73 22.76
C THR A 327 -27.72 -22.36 22.45
N ILE A 328 -26.89 -21.35 22.16
CA ILE A 328 -27.34 -20.00 21.90
C ILE A 328 -27.11 -19.72 20.41
N GLY A 329 -28.21 -19.60 19.66
CA GLY A 329 -28.14 -19.50 18.19
C GLY A 329 -27.99 -18.07 17.67
N ASP A 330 -28.49 -17.06 18.42
CA ASP A 330 -28.52 -15.68 17.97
C ASP A 330 -28.21 -14.65 19.06
N ALA A 331 -27.92 -13.42 18.64
CA ALA A 331 -27.58 -12.32 19.53
C ALA A 331 -28.75 -11.95 20.48
N GLY A 332 -30.00 -12.06 20.01
CA GLY A 332 -31.19 -11.81 20.83
C GLY A 332 -31.35 -12.86 21.95
N SER A 333 -31.12 -14.12 21.64
CA SER A 333 -31.13 -15.22 22.62
C SER A 333 -30.02 -15.07 23.66
N MET A 334 -28.83 -14.57 23.24
CA MET A 334 -27.73 -14.24 24.15
C MET A 334 -28.16 -13.14 25.14
N VAL A 335 -28.66 -12.03 24.61
CA VAL A 335 -29.14 -10.90 25.43
C VAL A 335 -30.23 -11.35 26.38
N ASN A 336 -31.24 -12.10 25.91
CA ASN A 336 -32.31 -12.63 26.75
C ASN A 336 -31.78 -13.54 27.87
N SER A 337 -30.75 -14.33 27.61
CA SER A 337 -30.14 -15.20 28.63
C SER A 337 -29.45 -14.38 29.72
N ILE A 338 -28.83 -13.25 29.39
CA ILE A 338 -28.20 -12.36 30.37
C ILE A 338 -29.25 -11.54 31.13
N ASP A 339 -30.32 -11.10 30.47
CA ASP A 339 -31.40 -10.31 31.05
C ASP A 339 -32.26 -11.12 32.08
N LEU A 340 -32.05 -12.43 32.16
CA LEU A 340 -32.64 -13.26 33.24
C LEU A 340 -31.96 -13.08 34.61
N MET A 341 -30.82 -12.40 34.67
CA MET A 341 -30.17 -12.07 35.96
C MET A 341 -31.06 -11.12 36.78
N THR A 342 -30.97 -11.21 38.11
CA THR A 342 -31.78 -10.39 39.01
C THR A 342 -31.17 -9.02 39.29
N ASN A 343 -29.84 -8.94 39.22
CA ASN A 343 -29.06 -7.73 39.55
C ASN A 343 -28.34 -7.12 38.34
N ALA A 344 -28.64 -7.60 37.12
CA ALA A 344 -28.12 -7.06 35.87
C ALA A 344 -29.17 -7.14 34.78
N SER A 345 -29.11 -6.23 33.86
CA SER A 345 -29.94 -6.18 32.65
C SER A 345 -29.08 -6.17 31.39
N ALA A 346 -29.63 -6.69 30.29
CA ALA A 346 -28.99 -6.67 29.00
C ALA A 346 -29.94 -6.22 27.89
N SER A 347 -29.43 -5.49 26.91
CA SER A 347 -30.21 -5.01 25.76
C SER A 347 -29.32 -4.76 24.54
N ILE A 348 -29.93 -4.73 23.36
CA ILE A 348 -29.30 -4.21 22.17
C ILE A 348 -29.78 -2.76 21.96
N ASN A 349 -28.87 -1.81 21.94
CA ASN A 349 -29.21 -0.39 21.79
C ASN A 349 -29.54 -0.04 20.31
N SER A 350 -29.90 1.23 20.06
CA SER A 350 -30.25 1.70 18.71
C SER A 350 -29.11 1.63 17.67
N ASN A 351 -27.87 1.46 18.13
CA ASN A 351 -26.68 1.31 17.27
C ASN A 351 -26.32 -0.16 17.05
N GLY A 352 -27.12 -1.11 17.56
CA GLY A 352 -26.82 -2.53 17.49
C GLY A 352 -25.86 -3.05 18.56
N ASN A 353 -25.34 -2.20 19.46
CA ASN A 353 -24.40 -2.65 20.47
C ASN A 353 -25.14 -3.35 21.61
N ILE A 354 -24.61 -4.49 22.04
CA ILE A 354 -25.08 -5.19 23.23
C ILE A 354 -24.58 -4.45 24.48
N VAL A 355 -25.48 -4.09 25.36
CA VAL A 355 -25.17 -3.43 26.64
C VAL A 355 -25.56 -4.35 27.78
N ILE A 356 -24.60 -4.63 28.65
CA ILE A 356 -24.85 -5.38 29.92
C ILE A 356 -24.60 -4.38 31.03
N SER A 357 -25.58 -4.15 31.89
CA SER A 357 -25.51 -3.18 32.99
C SER A 357 -25.88 -3.79 34.30
N SER A 358 -25.20 -3.41 35.37
CA SER A 358 -25.65 -3.68 36.75
C SER A 358 -26.84 -2.76 37.08
N ASP A 359 -27.83 -3.29 37.75
CA ASP A 359 -29.04 -2.55 38.19
C ASP A 359 -28.77 -1.64 39.40
N ASP A 360 -27.65 -1.87 40.12
CA ASP A 360 -27.19 -1.04 41.22
C ASP A 360 -25.79 -0.46 40.92
N ALA A 361 -25.64 0.84 41.07
CA ALA A 361 -24.37 1.54 40.87
C ALA A 361 -23.25 1.11 41.86
N ALA A 362 -23.60 0.51 43.00
CA ALA A 362 -22.64 -0.10 43.93
C ALA A 362 -22.00 -1.37 43.37
N ASN A 363 -22.59 -1.95 42.32
CA ASN A 363 -22.14 -3.17 41.69
C ASN A 363 -21.55 -2.88 40.29
N GLY A 364 -20.76 -3.82 39.77
CA GLY A 364 -20.21 -3.78 38.43
C GLY A 364 -20.29 -5.14 37.75
N ILE A 365 -20.06 -5.16 36.46
CA ILE A 365 -20.11 -6.37 35.62
C ILE A 365 -18.69 -6.87 35.35
N ALA A 366 -18.46 -8.15 35.54
CA ALA A 366 -17.23 -8.84 35.17
C ALA A 366 -17.55 -10.11 34.37
N ILE A 367 -16.69 -10.42 33.41
CA ILE A 367 -16.84 -11.59 32.56
C ILE A 367 -15.59 -12.45 32.70
N ASN A 368 -15.76 -13.76 32.90
CA ASN A 368 -14.72 -14.73 32.68
C ASN A 368 -15.06 -15.56 31.45
N VAL A 369 -14.22 -15.44 30.43
CA VAL A 369 -14.44 -16.07 29.13
C VAL A 369 -14.22 -17.59 29.13
N SER A 370 -13.69 -18.14 30.25
CA SER A 370 -13.52 -19.57 30.49
C SER A 370 -12.96 -20.34 29.28
N THR A 371 -13.78 -21.23 28.73
CA THR A 371 -13.44 -22.02 27.52
C THR A 371 -14.19 -21.53 26.28
N SER A 372 -14.80 -20.34 26.36
CA SER A 372 -15.57 -19.79 25.24
C SER A 372 -14.73 -19.61 24.01
N ALA A 373 -15.26 -20.02 22.89
CA ALA A 373 -14.64 -19.87 21.59
C ALA A 373 -15.69 -19.61 20.51
N TYR A 374 -15.52 -18.53 19.79
CA TYR A 374 -16.25 -18.18 18.57
C TYR A 374 -15.31 -18.28 17.40
N THR A 375 -15.59 -19.20 16.50
CA THR A 375 -14.78 -19.37 15.30
C THR A 375 -15.29 -18.42 14.23
N THR A 376 -14.45 -17.48 13.83
CA THR A 376 -14.71 -16.59 12.72
C THR A 376 -14.35 -17.28 11.39
N ILE A 377 -14.63 -16.61 10.28
CA ILE A 377 -14.25 -17.09 8.95
C ILE A 377 -12.75 -17.45 8.91
N GLY A 378 -12.39 -18.49 8.16
CA GLY A 378 -10.99 -18.93 8.05
C GLY A 378 -10.46 -19.73 9.24
N GLY A 379 -11.27 -19.99 10.27
CA GLY A 379 -10.91 -20.80 11.43
C GLY A 379 -10.24 -20.04 12.58
N ASN A 380 -10.17 -18.72 12.50
CA ASN A 380 -9.68 -17.89 13.61
C ASN A 380 -10.65 -17.94 14.79
N THR A 381 -10.13 -17.98 16.01
CA THR A 381 -10.93 -18.15 17.21
C THR A 381 -10.81 -16.93 18.10
N ARG A 382 -11.97 -16.39 18.57
CA ARG A 382 -12.07 -15.31 19.54
C ARG A 382 -12.81 -15.81 20.79
N ASN A 383 -12.38 -15.39 21.98
CA ASN A 383 -13.16 -15.65 23.17
C ASN A 383 -14.45 -14.81 23.19
N PHE A 384 -15.38 -15.12 24.09
CA PHE A 384 -16.66 -14.42 24.22
C PHE A 384 -16.52 -12.90 24.31
N GLY A 385 -15.66 -12.43 25.20
CA GLY A 385 -15.47 -11.00 25.41
C GLY A 385 -14.97 -10.28 24.16
N HIS A 386 -13.98 -10.85 23.45
CA HIS A 386 -13.43 -10.29 22.23
C HIS A 386 -14.35 -10.44 21.01
N TYR A 387 -15.13 -11.53 20.92
CA TYR A 387 -16.12 -11.67 19.85
C TYR A 387 -17.17 -10.56 19.85
N PHE A 388 -17.65 -10.19 21.02
CA PHE A 388 -18.58 -9.07 21.17
C PHE A 388 -17.88 -7.72 21.37
N GLY A 389 -16.61 -7.72 21.74
CA GLY A 389 -15.82 -6.52 22.01
C GLY A 389 -16.17 -5.83 23.32
N PHE A 390 -16.62 -6.59 24.36
CA PHE A 390 -17.07 -6.01 25.62
C PHE A 390 -15.97 -5.28 26.39
N ASN A 391 -14.76 -5.81 26.36
CA ASN A 391 -13.61 -5.24 27.05
C ASN A 391 -12.40 -5.11 26.12
N ASP A 392 -12.62 -4.78 24.85
CA ASP A 392 -11.54 -4.50 23.91
C ASP A 392 -10.79 -3.24 24.32
N MET A 393 -9.46 -3.30 24.31
CA MET A 393 -8.61 -2.16 24.58
C MET A 393 -8.40 -1.31 23.32
N PHE A 394 -8.19 -1.94 22.18
CA PHE A 394 -8.03 -1.28 20.89
C PHE A 394 -9.29 -1.41 20.05
N GLN A 395 -9.58 -0.36 19.29
CA GLN A 395 -10.63 -0.32 18.27
C GLN A 395 -10.03 0.04 16.91
N THR A 396 -10.50 -0.64 15.86
CA THR A 396 -10.14 -0.42 14.47
C THR A 396 -11.32 0.00 13.59
N VAL A 397 -12.51 0.03 14.16
CA VAL A 397 -13.74 0.39 13.47
C VAL A 397 -14.37 1.60 14.14
N THR A 398 -14.87 2.53 13.33
CA THR A 398 -15.57 3.72 13.83
C THR A 398 -17.07 3.53 13.90
N ASP A 399 -17.64 2.66 13.03
CA ASP A 399 -19.07 2.40 12.89
C ASP A 399 -19.30 0.96 12.48
N ASN A 400 -19.96 0.20 13.37
CA ASN A 400 -20.58 -1.08 13.12
C ASN A 400 -19.67 -2.30 12.86
N SER A 401 -20.27 -3.42 12.72
CA SER A 401 -19.83 -4.79 12.73
C SER A 401 -18.57 -5.09 11.88
N ASP A 402 -17.58 -5.73 12.50
CA ASP A 402 -16.43 -6.33 11.81
C ASP A 402 -16.82 -7.62 11.05
N TYR A 403 -18.03 -8.16 11.25
CA TYR A 403 -18.48 -9.44 10.69
C TYR A 403 -19.32 -9.30 9.44
N ASN A 404 -19.21 -8.20 8.73
CA ASN A 404 -19.91 -7.92 7.48
C ASN A 404 -18.98 -7.89 6.25
N SER A 405 -17.66 -7.95 6.44
CA SER A 405 -16.68 -7.94 5.36
C SER A 405 -15.47 -8.81 5.71
N PHE A 406 -15.12 -9.70 4.80
CA PHE A 406 -14.02 -10.63 4.95
C PHE A 406 -13.10 -10.56 3.74
N VAL A 407 -11.79 -10.71 3.97
CA VAL A 407 -10.76 -10.63 2.94
C VAL A 407 -9.75 -11.77 3.11
N SER A 408 -9.27 -12.32 2.01
CA SER A 408 -8.16 -13.29 2.03
C SER A 408 -6.81 -12.59 2.21
N SER A 409 -5.79 -13.35 2.61
CA SER A 409 -4.40 -12.92 2.40
C SER A 409 -4.11 -12.76 0.90
N GLN A 410 -3.03 -12.06 0.57
CA GLN A 410 -2.60 -11.87 -0.81
C GLN A 410 -2.26 -13.20 -1.48
N GLN A 411 -2.82 -13.42 -2.66
CA GLN A 411 -2.55 -14.56 -3.53
C GLN A 411 -1.79 -14.06 -4.76
N ALA A 412 -0.82 -14.85 -5.22
CA ALA A 412 0.05 -14.44 -6.32
C ALA A 412 -0.70 -14.27 -7.66
N ASP A 413 -1.79 -15.05 -7.85
CA ASP A 413 -2.57 -15.08 -9.07
C ASP A 413 -4.04 -15.38 -8.76
N SER A 414 -4.96 -14.73 -9.48
CA SER A 414 -6.41 -14.97 -9.36
C SER A 414 -6.94 -15.99 -10.35
N THR A 415 -6.16 -16.31 -11.39
CA THR A 415 -6.57 -17.16 -12.52
C THR A 415 -5.97 -18.57 -12.47
N THR A 416 -5.11 -18.86 -11.50
CA THR A 416 -4.60 -20.21 -11.29
C THR A 416 -5.56 -21.01 -10.43
N ALA A 417 -5.93 -22.21 -10.92
CA ALA A 417 -6.78 -23.13 -10.18
C ALA A 417 -6.19 -23.47 -8.79
N LEU A 418 -7.01 -23.37 -7.76
CA LEU A 418 -6.57 -23.55 -6.37
C LEU A 418 -6.32 -25.02 -6.00
N GLY A 419 -6.78 -25.97 -6.83
CA GLY A 419 -6.57 -27.39 -6.59
C GLY A 419 -7.40 -27.98 -5.44
N ILE A 420 -8.35 -27.24 -4.90
CA ILE A 420 -9.21 -27.62 -3.76
C ILE A 420 -10.68 -27.59 -4.17
N ALA A 421 -11.50 -28.41 -3.53
CA ALA A 421 -12.94 -28.47 -3.78
C ALA A 421 -13.69 -28.53 -2.45
N GLY A 422 -14.89 -27.95 -2.42
CA GLY A 422 -15.71 -27.92 -1.23
C GLY A 422 -17.02 -27.17 -1.45
N THR A 423 -17.64 -26.80 -0.33
CA THR A 423 -18.89 -26.05 -0.30
C THR A 423 -18.80 -24.98 0.76
N LEU A 424 -18.99 -23.74 0.36
CA LEU A 424 -19.20 -22.61 1.27
C LEU A 424 -20.68 -22.62 1.71
N THR A 425 -20.92 -22.49 2.98
CA THR A 425 -22.25 -22.37 3.55
C THR A 425 -22.38 -21.00 4.21
N PHE A 426 -23.33 -20.20 3.73
CA PHE A 426 -23.64 -18.86 4.23
C PHE A 426 -24.85 -18.94 5.15
N ASP A 427 -24.70 -18.61 6.41
CA ASP A 427 -25.79 -18.41 7.36
C ASP A 427 -26.14 -16.92 7.42
N ILE A 428 -27.38 -16.60 7.02
CA ILE A 428 -27.85 -15.24 6.83
C ILE A 428 -29.16 -15.06 7.57
N ASP A 429 -29.18 -14.24 8.62
CA ASP A 429 -30.39 -13.80 9.36
C ASP A 429 -31.28 -14.98 9.81
N GLN A 430 -30.71 -16.07 10.31
CA GLN A 430 -31.40 -17.30 10.71
C GLN A 430 -32.25 -17.93 9.59
N SER A 431 -31.97 -17.59 8.35
CA SER A 431 -32.62 -18.20 7.20
C SER A 431 -32.04 -19.58 6.89
N THR A 432 -32.63 -20.29 5.94
CA THR A 432 -32.05 -21.52 5.43
C THR A 432 -30.65 -21.21 4.87
N ALA A 433 -29.64 -21.92 5.36
CA ALA A 433 -28.27 -21.75 4.93
C ALA A 433 -28.15 -21.89 3.39
N VAL A 434 -27.48 -20.94 2.76
CA VAL A 434 -27.23 -20.91 1.31
C VAL A 434 -25.88 -21.53 1.04
N THR A 435 -25.84 -22.48 0.12
CA THR A 435 -24.59 -23.20 -0.23
C THR A 435 -24.09 -22.82 -1.60
N VAL A 436 -22.78 -22.59 -1.72
CA VAL A 436 -22.05 -22.35 -2.95
C VAL A 436 -20.93 -23.37 -3.07
N THR A 437 -20.96 -24.17 -4.11
CA THR A 437 -19.91 -25.18 -4.35
C THR A 437 -18.77 -24.60 -5.17
N TYR A 438 -17.56 -25.03 -4.87
CA TYR A 438 -16.37 -24.75 -5.66
C TYR A 438 -15.61 -26.04 -5.98
N ALA A 439 -14.99 -26.09 -7.15
CA ALA A 439 -14.30 -27.26 -7.68
C ALA A 439 -12.77 -27.08 -7.66
N ALA A 440 -12.03 -28.16 -7.73
CA ALA A 440 -10.56 -28.11 -7.77
C ALA A 440 -9.97 -27.37 -8.99
N GLY A 441 -10.79 -27.17 -10.03
CA GLY A 441 -10.41 -26.39 -11.20
C GLY A 441 -10.71 -24.90 -11.10
N ASP A 442 -11.41 -24.46 -10.04
CA ASP A 442 -11.79 -23.07 -9.87
C ASP A 442 -10.61 -22.25 -9.34
N ASP A 443 -10.46 -21.06 -9.86
CA ASP A 443 -9.59 -20.01 -9.39
C ASP A 443 -10.37 -19.00 -8.51
N LEU A 444 -9.71 -17.96 -8.00
CA LEU A 444 -10.38 -16.97 -7.14
C LEU A 444 -11.50 -16.22 -7.87
N GLU A 445 -11.34 -15.94 -9.17
CA GLU A 445 -12.35 -15.25 -9.99
C GLU A 445 -13.60 -16.13 -10.15
N ALA A 446 -13.41 -17.41 -10.47
CA ALA A 446 -14.51 -18.36 -10.59
C ALA A 446 -15.28 -18.50 -9.27
N ILE A 447 -14.55 -18.55 -8.14
CA ILE A 447 -15.17 -18.64 -6.81
C ILE A 447 -15.96 -17.37 -6.49
N ALA A 448 -15.39 -16.19 -6.73
CA ALA A 448 -16.08 -14.93 -6.55
C ALA A 448 -17.36 -14.87 -7.39
N ASN A 449 -17.28 -15.23 -8.66
CA ASN A 449 -18.42 -15.30 -9.56
C ASN A 449 -19.48 -16.30 -9.11
N ASN A 450 -19.08 -17.48 -8.62
CA ASN A 450 -20.02 -18.49 -8.10
C ASN A 450 -20.81 -17.96 -6.88
N ILE A 451 -20.15 -17.19 -6.02
CA ILE A 451 -20.80 -16.53 -4.88
C ILE A 451 -21.76 -15.45 -5.39
N ASP A 452 -21.27 -14.50 -6.18
CA ASP A 452 -22.00 -13.32 -6.61
C ASP A 452 -23.23 -13.64 -7.50
N THR A 453 -23.13 -14.68 -8.32
CA THR A 453 -24.23 -15.13 -9.21
C THR A 453 -25.27 -16.00 -8.50
N THR A 454 -25.03 -16.43 -7.27
CA THR A 454 -26.01 -17.21 -6.49
C THR A 454 -27.14 -16.28 -6.03
N ALA A 455 -28.33 -16.45 -6.59
CA ALA A 455 -29.47 -15.53 -6.41
C ALA A 455 -29.86 -15.28 -4.94
N ALA A 456 -29.72 -16.28 -4.07
CA ALA A 456 -30.01 -16.13 -2.64
C ALA A 456 -28.94 -15.28 -1.91
N ILE A 457 -27.69 -15.38 -2.33
CA ILE A 457 -26.56 -14.57 -1.81
C ILE A 457 -26.73 -13.10 -2.26
N SER A 458 -26.94 -12.88 -3.54
CA SER A 458 -27.16 -11.55 -4.10
C SER A 458 -28.40 -10.85 -3.51
N SER A 459 -29.49 -11.59 -3.25
CA SER A 459 -30.69 -11.03 -2.60
C SER A 459 -30.50 -10.68 -1.13
N ALA A 460 -29.45 -11.21 -0.48
CA ALA A 460 -29.03 -10.86 0.87
C ALA A 460 -28.02 -9.71 0.90
N ASN A 461 -27.83 -8.99 -0.19
CA ASN A 461 -26.83 -7.92 -0.36
C ASN A 461 -25.39 -8.36 -0.10
N ILE A 462 -25.09 -9.65 -0.28
CA ILE A 462 -23.72 -10.18 -0.20
C ILE A 462 -23.11 -10.16 -1.59
N THR A 463 -21.93 -9.57 -1.71
CA THR A 463 -21.15 -9.51 -2.94
C THR A 463 -19.79 -10.15 -2.72
N ALA A 464 -19.25 -10.80 -3.75
CA ALA A 464 -17.90 -11.35 -3.75
C ALA A 464 -17.16 -10.89 -4.99
N PHE A 465 -15.92 -10.47 -4.81
CA PHE A 465 -15.06 -10.03 -5.91
C PHE A 465 -13.59 -10.25 -5.56
N VAL A 466 -12.74 -10.29 -6.58
CA VAL A 466 -11.29 -10.31 -6.38
C VAL A 466 -10.78 -8.88 -6.41
N ALA A 467 -10.26 -8.42 -5.29
CA ALA A 467 -9.55 -7.15 -5.21
C ALA A 467 -8.11 -7.36 -5.68
N ASN A 468 -7.68 -6.54 -6.62
CA ASN A 468 -6.31 -6.52 -7.09
C ASN A 468 -5.53 -5.47 -6.32
N ASP A 469 -4.52 -5.88 -5.61
CA ASP A 469 -3.45 -4.99 -5.21
C ASP A 469 -2.15 -5.42 -5.91
N ALA A 470 -1.14 -4.56 -5.86
CA ALA A 470 0.03 -4.71 -6.70
C ALA A 470 0.94 -5.91 -6.35
N SER A 471 0.76 -6.52 -5.17
CA SER A 471 1.53 -7.70 -4.76
C SER A 471 0.78 -9.01 -4.91
N GLY A 472 -0.49 -8.95 -5.26
CA GLY A 472 -1.32 -10.13 -5.43
C GLY A 472 -2.80 -9.79 -5.45
N ARG A 473 -3.59 -10.83 -5.41
CA ARG A 473 -5.04 -10.77 -5.51
C ARG A 473 -5.67 -11.23 -4.21
N ARG A 474 -6.81 -10.66 -3.83
CA ARG A 474 -7.52 -11.00 -2.59
C ARG A 474 -8.98 -11.27 -2.89
N LEU A 475 -9.50 -12.41 -2.45
CA LEU A 475 -10.93 -12.62 -2.44
C LEU A 475 -11.55 -11.77 -1.33
N VAL A 476 -12.52 -10.95 -1.68
CA VAL A 476 -13.34 -10.14 -0.76
C VAL A 476 -14.76 -10.67 -0.80
N ILE A 477 -15.36 -10.91 0.36
CA ILE A 477 -16.76 -11.25 0.52
C ILE A 477 -17.35 -10.25 1.53
N ARG A 478 -18.34 -9.48 1.14
CA ARG A 478 -18.93 -8.46 2.01
C ARG A 478 -20.43 -8.39 1.87
N ARG A 479 -21.07 -7.89 2.92
CA ARG A 479 -22.49 -7.58 2.92
C ARG A 479 -22.68 -6.05 2.89
N ASP A 480 -23.36 -5.55 1.85
CA ASP A 480 -23.42 -4.12 1.56
C ASP A 480 -24.40 -3.34 2.45
N ASP A 481 -25.27 -4.02 3.21
CA ASP A 481 -26.20 -3.42 4.17
C ASP A 481 -25.63 -3.32 5.60
N ASN A 482 -24.36 -3.66 5.79
CA ASN A 482 -23.64 -3.70 7.06
C ASN A 482 -24.17 -4.73 8.10
N SER A 483 -25.06 -5.62 7.71
CA SER A 483 -25.50 -6.72 8.59
C SER A 483 -24.45 -7.84 8.61
N ASN A 484 -24.35 -8.53 9.75
CA ASN A 484 -23.42 -9.64 9.91
C ASN A 484 -23.87 -10.88 9.13
N PHE A 485 -22.94 -11.72 8.78
CA PHE A 485 -23.17 -13.05 8.24
C PHE A 485 -22.06 -14.02 8.65
N ILE A 486 -22.34 -15.30 8.61
CA ILE A 486 -21.36 -16.36 8.88
C ILE A 486 -21.13 -17.14 7.59
N VAL A 487 -19.89 -17.46 7.32
CA VAL A 487 -19.50 -18.38 6.22
C VAL A 487 -18.67 -19.50 6.81
N THR A 488 -19.09 -20.73 6.53
CA THR A 488 -18.33 -21.93 6.87
C THR A 488 -17.92 -22.66 5.58
N ASP A 489 -16.87 -23.45 5.65
CA ASP A 489 -16.32 -24.17 4.52
C ASP A 489 -16.19 -25.66 4.85
N SER A 490 -16.77 -26.51 4.02
CA SER A 490 -16.60 -27.97 4.14
C SER A 490 -15.24 -28.46 3.63
N GLY A 491 -14.51 -27.61 2.90
CA GLY A 491 -13.16 -27.85 2.39
C GLY A 491 -12.10 -27.11 3.20
N THR A 492 -11.10 -26.60 2.50
CA THR A 492 -9.99 -25.87 3.09
C THR A 492 -9.74 -24.52 2.39
N LEU A 493 -10.70 -24.01 1.62
CA LEU A 493 -10.52 -22.76 0.88
C LEU A 493 -10.26 -21.60 1.83
N LEU A 494 -11.22 -21.35 2.75
CA LEU A 494 -11.16 -20.17 3.62
C LEU A 494 -9.89 -20.16 4.49
N SER A 495 -9.50 -21.31 5.04
CA SER A 495 -8.26 -21.45 5.80
C SER A 495 -7.01 -21.40 4.92
N GLY A 496 -7.07 -22.01 3.71
CA GLY A 496 -5.94 -22.06 2.77
C GLY A 496 -5.55 -20.70 2.21
N ILE A 497 -6.52 -19.80 2.03
CA ILE A 497 -6.26 -18.41 1.62
C ILE A 497 -6.20 -17.44 2.81
N ASN A 498 -6.19 -17.95 4.06
CA ASN A 498 -6.19 -17.15 5.29
C ASN A 498 -7.28 -16.06 5.29
N MET A 499 -8.52 -16.45 4.95
CA MET A 499 -9.66 -15.54 4.98
C MET A 499 -9.91 -15.06 6.41
N ASP A 500 -10.09 -13.77 6.62
CA ASP A 500 -10.41 -13.17 7.92
C ASP A 500 -11.19 -11.86 7.73
N ILE A 501 -11.53 -11.21 8.82
CA ILE A 501 -12.12 -9.87 8.82
C ILE A 501 -11.28 -8.93 7.94
N ASP A 502 -11.95 -8.02 7.23
CA ASP A 502 -11.28 -7.07 6.35
C ASP A 502 -10.44 -6.07 7.16
N GLU A 503 -9.15 -6.37 7.28
CA GLU A 503 -8.16 -5.57 8.01
C GLU A 503 -7.61 -4.38 7.22
N ARG A 504 -8.00 -4.23 5.96
CA ARG A 504 -7.54 -3.10 5.13
C ARG A 504 -7.98 -1.78 5.76
N ARG A 505 -7.04 -0.93 6.14
CA ARG A 505 -7.22 0.36 6.84
C ARG A 505 -7.15 0.28 8.37
N PHE A 506 -6.94 -0.87 8.99
CA PHE A 506 -6.87 -0.95 10.45
C PHE A 506 -5.85 0.02 11.03
N SER A 507 -4.68 0.15 10.39
CA SER A 507 -3.65 1.12 10.80
C SER A 507 -4.14 2.57 10.78
N ASN A 508 -4.97 2.96 9.82
CA ASN A 508 -5.45 4.34 9.67
C ASN A 508 -6.52 4.74 10.70
N VAL A 509 -7.17 3.77 11.34
CA VAL A 509 -8.29 4.01 12.26
C VAL A 509 -8.03 3.51 13.68
N LEU A 510 -6.87 2.92 13.94
CA LEU A 510 -6.50 2.37 15.24
C LEU A 510 -6.58 3.43 16.34
N LYS A 511 -7.28 3.10 17.42
CA LYS A 511 -7.37 3.92 18.63
C LYS A 511 -7.52 3.05 19.88
N VAL A 512 -7.15 3.58 21.02
CA VAL A 512 -7.59 3.02 22.30
C VAL A 512 -9.06 3.36 22.49
N ARG A 513 -9.85 2.40 22.97
CA ARG A 513 -11.28 2.56 23.27
C ARG A 513 -11.49 3.78 24.17
N SER A 514 -12.49 4.63 23.83
CA SER A 514 -12.69 5.91 24.49
C SER A 514 -12.92 5.78 26.00
N GLU A 515 -13.70 4.80 26.43
CA GLU A 515 -14.00 4.58 27.84
C GLU A 515 -12.74 4.27 28.66
N ILE A 516 -11.83 3.43 28.13
CA ILE A 516 -10.55 3.10 28.77
C ILE A 516 -9.57 4.26 28.65
N ALA A 517 -9.60 4.96 27.52
CA ALA A 517 -8.76 6.12 27.27
C ALA A 517 -9.11 7.28 28.24
N ASP A 518 -10.39 7.52 28.53
CA ASP A 518 -10.85 8.57 29.42
C ASP A 518 -10.72 8.19 30.91
N ASP A 519 -10.88 6.89 31.22
CA ASP A 519 -10.67 6.33 32.55
C ASP A 519 -9.71 5.13 32.51
N PRO A 520 -8.38 5.35 32.58
CA PRO A 520 -7.39 4.27 32.57
C PRO A 520 -7.52 3.26 33.73
N THR A 521 -8.30 3.56 34.76
CA THR A 521 -8.59 2.58 35.83
C THR A 521 -9.42 1.40 35.35
N LEU A 522 -10.06 1.53 34.17
CA LEU A 522 -10.81 0.46 33.51
C LEU A 522 -9.93 -0.55 32.76
N VAL A 523 -8.60 -0.36 32.72
CA VAL A 523 -7.69 -1.35 32.13
C VAL A 523 -7.83 -2.70 32.83
N ALA A 524 -7.98 -3.77 32.06
CA ALA A 524 -8.05 -5.12 32.59
C ALA A 524 -6.69 -5.55 33.19
N ARG A 525 -6.69 -5.99 34.43
CA ARG A 525 -5.47 -6.40 35.14
C ARG A 525 -5.59 -7.73 35.88
N GLY A 526 -6.74 -8.00 36.51
CA GLY A 526 -7.04 -9.26 37.16
C GLY A 526 -8.11 -10.07 36.43
N THR A 527 -8.44 -11.23 36.93
CA THR A 527 -9.41 -12.17 36.35
C THR A 527 -10.57 -12.43 37.31
N LEU A 528 -11.78 -12.66 36.77
CA LEU A 528 -12.91 -13.10 37.53
C LEU A 528 -12.76 -14.58 37.91
N SER A 529 -12.96 -14.93 39.18
CA SER A 529 -12.95 -16.30 39.68
C SER A 529 -14.08 -17.14 39.08
N LEU A 530 -13.75 -18.32 38.57
CA LEU A 530 -14.73 -19.31 38.09
C LEU A 530 -15.38 -20.12 39.23
N THR A 531 -14.82 -20.08 40.45
CA THR A 531 -15.24 -20.90 41.56
C THR A 531 -15.95 -20.12 42.67
N ALA A 532 -15.80 -18.78 42.68
CA ALA A 532 -16.43 -17.96 43.71
C ALA A 532 -17.96 -18.02 43.62
N ALA A 533 -18.58 -18.32 44.75
CA ALA A 533 -20.02 -18.27 44.93
C ALA A 533 -20.46 -16.87 45.42
N ALA A 534 -21.76 -16.62 45.49
CA ALA A 534 -22.29 -15.38 46.05
C ALA A 534 -21.72 -15.12 47.45
N THR A 535 -21.30 -13.89 47.71
CA THR A 535 -20.61 -13.39 48.90
C THR A 535 -19.12 -13.77 49.05
N GLU A 536 -18.56 -14.53 48.13
CA GLU A 536 -17.12 -14.81 48.08
C GLU A 536 -16.40 -13.82 47.16
N ASP A 537 -15.09 -13.66 47.34
CA ASP A 537 -14.27 -12.77 46.52
C ASP A 537 -14.21 -13.27 45.06
N GLY A 538 -14.89 -12.56 44.16
CA GLY A 538 -14.89 -12.82 42.72
C GLY A 538 -13.73 -12.20 42.02
N ILE A 539 -13.24 -11.06 42.52
CA ILE A 539 -12.12 -10.30 41.96
C ILE A 539 -11.19 -9.88 43.11
N VAL A 540 -9.88 -10.08 42.90
CA VAL A 540 -8.85 -9.72 43.89
C VAL A 540 -8.08 -8.49 43.38
N SER A 541 -7.98 -7.44 44.19
CA SER A 541 -7.37 -6.17 43.76
C SER A 541 -5.85 -6.29 43.39
N GLY A 542 -5.13 -7.22 44.02
CA GLY A 542 -3.74 -7.52 43.73
C GLY A 542 -3.49 -8.53 42.58
N ASP A 543 -4.56 -8.95 41.89
CA ASP A 543 -4.41 -9.87 40.75
C ASP A 543 -3.93 -9.12 39.48
N GLY A 544 -2.73 -9.47 39.01
CA GLY A 544 -2.10 -8.95 37.78
C GLY A 544 -2.12 -9.95 36.61
N THR A 545 -2.89 -11.03 36.71
CA THR A 545 -2.84 -12.14 35.73
C THR A 545 -3.16 -11.69 34.33
N ALA A 546 -4.20 -10.89 34.10
CA ALA A 546 -4.57 -10.44 32.78
C ALA A 546 -3.50 -9.50 32.21
N ALA A 547 -2.96 -8.58 33.02
CA ALA A 547 -1.88 -7.69 32.59
C ALA A 547 -0.62 -8.48 32.19
N ASN A 548 -0.25 -9.49 32.99
CA ASN A 548 0.90 -10.37 32.67
C ASN A 548 0.67 -11.18 31.38
N ASN A 549 -0.55 -11.66 31.15
CA ASN A 549 -0.90 -12.38 29.92
C ASN A 549 -0.81 -11.47 28.68
N ILE A 550 -1.24 -10.21 28.79
CA ILE A 550 -1.11 -9.22 27.71
C ILE A 550 0.39 -9.00 27.40
N ALA A 551 1.23 -8.74 28.41
CA ALA A 551 2.66 -8.59 28.22
C ALA A 551 3.30 -9.82 27.54
N GLY A 552 2.91 -11.02 27.96
CA GLY A 552 3.39 -12.28 27.41
C GLY A 552 3.09 -12.49 25.92
N ARG A 553 2.04 -11.84 25.37
CA ARG A 553 1.74 -11.95 23.92
C ARG A 553 2.77 -11.28 23.04
N PHE A 554 3.46 -10.26 23.52
CA PHE A 554 4.53 -9.60 22.79
C PHE A 554 5.77 -10.48 22.59
N ASP A 555 5.95 -11.48 23.45
CA ASP A 555 7.06 -12.47 23.34
C ASP A 555 6.65 -13.76 22.63
N ALA A 556 5.35 -13.94 22.36
CA ALA A 556 4.83 -15.12 21.70
C ALA A 556 5.27 -15.18 20.23
N GLN A 557 5.57 -16.39 19.76
CA GLN A 557 5.74 -16.65 18.32
C GLN A 557 4.34 -16.75 17.70
N LEU A 558 4.09 -15.87 16.74
CA LEU A 558 2.82 -15.75 16.03
C LEU A 558 3.06 -15.97 14.54
N ASP A 559 2.10 -16.58 13.88
CA ASP A 559 2.17 -16.84 12.44
C ASP A 559 1.60 -15.64 11.68
N PHE A 560 2.46 -14.99 10.91
CA PHE A 560 2.09 -13.92 9.98
C PHE A 560 1.95 -14.51 8.59
N ALA A 561 0.83 -14.24 7.94
CA ALA A 561 0.65 -14.59 6.53
C ALA A 561 1.53 -13.70 5.62
N THR A 562 1.62 -14.05 4.34
CA THR A 562 2.31 -13.20 3.34
C THR A 562 1.52 -11.92 3.12
N TYR A 563 2.16 -10.77 3.35
CA TYR A 563 1.61 -9.44 3.10
C TYR A 563 2.70 -8.51 2.55
N GLY A 564 2.37 -7.78 1.49
CA GLY A 564 3.32 -6.88 0.84
C GLY A 564 4.59 -7.60 0.39
N GLY A 565 5.72 -7.03 0.71
CA GLY A 565 7.04 -7.61 0.42
C GLY A 565 7.53 -8.64 1.44
N ILE A 566 6.76 -8.94 2.50
CA ILE A 566 7.13 -9.88 3.57
C ILE A 566 6.46 -11.23 3.34
N ALA A 567 7.28 -12.26 3.14
CA ALA A 567 6.78 -13.63 3.07
C ALA A 567 6.25 -14.11 4.43
N GLY A 568 5.30 -15.06 4.39
CA GLY A 568 4.74 -15.66 5.60
C GLY A 568 5.83 -16.20 6.53
N THR A 569 5.73 -15.83 7.81
CA THR A 569 6.78 -16.11 8.80
C THR A 569 6.20 -16.28 10.20
N SER A 570 6.86 -17.07 11.03
CA SER A 570 6.57 -17.12 12.47
C SER A 570 7.55 -16.19 13.20
N SER A 571 7.02 -15.19 13.90
CA SER A 571 7.81 -14.15 14.55
C SER A 571 7.08 -13.59 15.77
N THR A 572 7.79 -12.84 16.62
CA THR A 572 7.13 -11.97 17.61
C THR A 572 6.59 -10.72 16.93
N ILE A 573 5.66 -10.01 17.57
CA ILE A 573 5.10 -8.74 17.07
C ILE A 573 6.23 -7.73 16.77
N SER A 574 7.17 -7.57 17.71
CA SER A 574 8.33 -6.69 17.54
C SER A 574 9.29 -7.20 16.44
N GLY A 575 9.41 -8.51 16.28
CA GLY A 575 10.19 -9.15 15.23
C GLY A 575 9.64 -8.84 13.85
N TYR A 576 8.32 -8.92 13.67
CA TYR A 576 7.66 -8.56 12.41
C TYR A 576 7.83 -7.06 12.09
N ALA A 577 7.62 -6.18 13.08
CA ALA A 577 7.88 -4.74 12.90
C ALA A 577 9.34 -4.45 12.49
N SER A 578 10.29 -5.21 13.04
CA SER A 578 11.72 -5.10 12.66
C SER A 578 11.99 -5.61 11.24
N GLN A 579 11.27 -6.63 10.78
CA GLN A 579 11.36 -7.10 9.38
C GLN A 579 10.84 -6.06 8.39
N MET A 580 9.70 -5.38 8.70
CA MET A 580 9.21 -4.26 7.90
C MET A 580 10.27 -3.17 7.76
N LEU A 581 10.87 -2.73 8.87
CA LEU A 581 11.94 -1.72 8.87
C LEU A 581 13.15 -2.16 8.03
N SER A 582 13.57 -3.43 8.16
CA SER A 582 14.71 -3.96 7.43
C SER A 582 14.46 -4.04 5.93
N LEU A 583 13.24 -4.39 5.53
CA LEU A 583 12.84 -4.41 4.12
C LEU A 583 12.90 -3.00 3.53
N GLN A 584 12.29 -2.01 4.19
CA GLN A 584 12.30 -0.62 3.72
C GLN A 584 13.73 -0.05 3.65
N ALA A 585 14.58 -0.35 4.63
CA ALA A 585 15.98 0.05 4.61
C ALA A 585 16.76 -0.59 3.44
N SER A 586 16.48 -1.86 3.13
CA SER A 586 17.09 -2.55 1.99
C SER A 586 16.67 -1.95 0.66
N LEU A 587 15.36 -1.66 0.48
CA LEU A 587 14.83 -1.05 -0.73
C LEU A 587 15.38 0.38 -0.93
N ALA A 588 15.50 1.16 0.15
CA ALA A 588 16.11 2.48 0.11
C ALA A 588 17.60 2.42 -0.28
N ALA A 589 18.35 1.51 0.33
CA ALA A 589 19.76 1.31 -0.01
C ALA A 589 19.95 0.86 -1.47
N GLU A 590 19.10 -0.02 -1.97
CA GLU A 590 19.12 -0.45 -3.37
C GLU A 590 18.83 0.72 -4.31
N ALA A 591 17.76 1.48 -4.07
CA ALA A 591 17.40 2.63 -4.89
C ALA A 591 18.54 3.66 -4.96
N LYS A 592 19.13 3.99 -3.81
CA LYS A 592 20.27 4.90 -3.71
C LYS A 592 21.50 4.39 -4.47
N ASN A 593 21.90 3.14 -4.25
CA ASN A 593 23.07 2.56 -4.91
C ASN A 593 22.90 2.53 -6.44
N GLN A 594 21.70 2.20 -6.92
CA GLN A 594 21.39 2.19 -8.34
C GLN A 594 21.38 3.62 -8.93
N PHE A 595 20.84 4.59 -8.20
CA PHE A 595 20.89 5.99 -8.59
C PHE A 595 22.34 6.51 -8.74
N GLU A 596 23.17 6.28 -7.72
CA GLU A 596 24.57 6.69 -7.72
C GLU A 596 25.37 6.00 -8.86
N PHE A 597 25.18 4.70 -9.05
CA PHE A 597 25.86 3.94 -10.11
C PHE A 597 25.47 4.42 -11.51
N ASN A 598 24.16 4.50 -11.78
CA ASN A 598 23.69 4.91 -13.09
C ASN A 598 23.98 6.39 -13.35
N GLY A 599 23.94 7.25 -12.33
CA GLY A 599 24.35 8.65 -12.43
C GLY A 599 25.81 8.82 -12.85
N ALA A 600 26.73 8.11 -12.19
CA ALA A 600 28.13 8.13 -12.57
C ALA A 600 28.37 7.58 -13.99
N TYR A 601 27.64 6.55 -14.39
CA TYR A 601 27.71 6.02 -15.74
C TYR A 601 27.18 7.02 -16.77
N LEU A 602 26.05 7.66 -16.51
CA LEU A 602 25.49 8.72 -17.35
C LEU A 602 26.46 9.88 -17.55
N GLU A 603 27.10 10.34 -16.47
CA GLU A 603 28.13 11.40 -16.56
C GLU A 603 29.28 10.98 -17.45
N SER A 604 29.74 9.73 -17.38
CA SER A 604 30.82 9.23 -18.24
C SER A 604 30.44 9.21 -19.74
N LEU A 605 29.18 8.87 -20.05
CA LEU A 605 28.63 8.88 -21.40
C LEU A 605 28.51 10.32 -21.93
N LYS A 606 27.99 11.24 -21.12
CA LYS A 606 27.87 12.67 -21.44
C LYS A 606 29.27 13.26 -21.70
N PHE A 607 30.25 13.00 -20.84
CA PHE A 607 31.62 13.43 -21.02
C PHE A 607 32.22 12.94 -22.35
N ARG A 608 31.96 11.68 -22.72
CA ARG A 608 32.40 11.12 -23.99
C ARG A 608 31.71 11.80 -25.19
N SER A 609 30.38 12.03 -25.08
CA SER A 609 29.62 12.75 -26.12
C SER A 609 30.11 14.18 -26.32
N ASP A 610 30.44 14.89 -25.24
CA ASP A 610 30.96 16.23 -25.27
C ASP A 610 32.37 16.28 -25.91
N GLY A 611 33.18 15.24 -25.66
CA GLY A 611 34.49 15.08 -26.30
C GLY A 611 34.39 14.86 -27.81
N GLU A 612 33.35 14.19 -28.31
CA GLU A 612 33.11 14.00 -29.76
C GLU A 612 32.48 15.23 -30.44
N LYS A 613 31.64 15.97 -29.72
CA LYS A 613 30.98 17.20 -30.17
C LYS A 613 31.87 18.44 -29.99
N GLY A 614 32.84 18.38 -29.10
CA GLY A 614 33.71 19.49 -28.73
C GLY A 614 34.74 19.80 -29.82
N VAL A 615 34.95 21.08 -30.09
CA VAL A 615 36.04 21.53 -30.95
C VAL A 615 37.38 21.34 -30.24
N ASN A 616 38.19 20.41 -30.70
CA ASN A 616 39.56 20.25 -30.21
C ASN A 616 40.42 21.39 -30.75
N LEU A 617 40.66 22.42 -29.94
CA LEU A 617 41.43 23.59 -30.32
C LEU A 617 42.81 23.27 -30.90
N ASP A 618 43.47 22.19 -30.45
CA ASP A 618 44.77 21.76 -30.94
C ASP A 618 44.67 21.14 -32.35
N GLU A 619 43.57 20.43 -32.63
CA GLU A 619 43.28 19.85 -33.94
C GLU A 619 42.91 20.94 -34.96
N GLU A 620 42.02 21.86 -34.59
CA GLU A 620 41.66 23.02 -35.40
C GLU A 620 42.85 23.96 -35.68
N LEU A 621 43.69 24.20 -34.65
CA LEU A 621 44.94 24.95 -34.86
C LEU A 621 45.91 24.22 -35.81
N SER A 622 45.98 22.90 -35.74
CA SER A 622 46.80 22.08 -36.63
C SER A 622 46.27 22.14 -38.08
N GLU A 623 44.94 22.00 -38.25
CA GLU A 623 44.32 22.18 -39.58
C GLU A 623 44.49 23.59 -40.13
N LEU A 624 44.36 24.62 -39.26
CA LEU A 624 44.56 26.01 -39.63
C LEU A 624 45.98 26.25 -40.10
N VAL A 625 46.99 25.66 -39.45
CA VAL A 625 48.39 25.69 -39.86
C VAL A 625 48.60 24.98 -41.23
N ILE A 626 47.95 23.83 -41.45
CA ILE A 626 48.01 23.12 -42.75
C ILE A 626 47.36 23.94 -43.85
N LEU A 627 46.18 24.54 -43.59
CA LEU A 627 45.53 25.44 -44.58
C LEU A 627 46.33 26.69 -44.86
N GLU A 628 46.97 27.30 -43.85
CA GLU A 628 47.87 28.44 -44.03
C GLU A 628 49.10 28.06 -44.90
N GLN A 629 49.67 26.86 -44.65
CA GLN A 629 50.77 26.36 -45.49
C GLN A 629 50.33 26.08 -46.94
N ALA A 630 49.12 25.50 -47.12
CA ALA A 630 48.56 25.26 -48.47
C ALA A 630 48.27 26.57 -49.22
N PHE A 631 47.72 27.58 -48.50
CA PHE A 631 47.47 28.91 -49.05
C PHE A 631 48.78 29.60 -49.47
N ASN A 632 49.79 29.55 -48.59
CA ASN A 632 51.10 30.10 -48.90
C ASN A 632 51.79 29.40 -50.12
N ALA A 633 51.61 28.08 -50.25
CA ALA A 633 52.07 27.33 -51.38
C ALA A 633 51.32 27.72 -52.68
N ALA A 634 50.00 27.85 -52.62
CA ALA A 634 49.19 28.30 -53.75
C ALA A 634 49.53 29.73 -54.18
N ALA A 635 49.74 30.65 -53.24
CA ALA A 635 50.13 32.03 -53.51
C ALA A 635 51.52 32.11 -54.22
N ARG A 636 52.46 31.24 -53.81
CA ARG A 636 53.76 31.13 -54.52
C ARG A 636 53.62 30.60 -55.95
N ILE A 637 52.74 29.63 -56.17
CA ILE A 637 52.47 29.13 -57.52
C ILE A 637 51.89 30.23 -58.38
N VAL A 638 50.93 31.02 -57.88
CA VAL A 638 50.36 32.15 -58.63
C VAL A 638 51.40 33.18 -58.94
N SER A 639 52.30 33.56 -58.01
CA SER A 639 53.35 34.52 -58.25
C SER A 639 54.40 34.00 -59.22
N VAL A 640 54.72 32.70 -59.26
CA VAL A 640 55.62 32.10 -60.28
C VAL A 640 54.97 32.09 -61.67
N VAL A 641 53.66 31.78 -61.72
CA VAL A 641 52.90 31.85 -62.99
C VAL A 641 52.84 33.27 -63.53
N ASP A 642 52.59 34.29 -62.69
CA ASP A 642 52.64 35.69 -63.09
C ASP A 642 54.02 36.07 -63.61
N ALA A 643 55.08 35.70 -62.89
CA ALA A 643 56.48 35.95 -63.38
C ALA A 643 56.76 35.23 -64.71
N MET A 644 56.26 34.02 -64.93
CA MET A 644 56.37 33.30 -66.20
C MET A 644 55.60 34.01 -67.36
N PHE A 645 54.41 34.54 -67.04
CA PHE A 645 53.68 35.36 -68.04
C PHE A 645 54.39 36.66 -68.36
N ASP A 646 54.94 37.35 -67.38
CA ASP A 646 55.74 38.56 -67.60
C ASP A 646 57.00 38.28 -68.48
N GLU A 647 57.69 37.17 -68.19
CA GLU A 647 58.86 36.75 -69.03
C GLU A 647 58.44 36.35 -70.44
N LEU A 648 57.29 35.70 -70.61
CA LEU A 648 56.75 35.36 -71.92
C LEU A 648 56.39 36.62 -72.72
N PHE A 649 55.73 37.60 -72.09
CA PHE A 649 55.41 38.86 -72.71
C PHE A 649 56.69 39.65 -73.12
N ASN A 650 57.72 39.66 -72.27
CA ASN A 650 58.98 40.29 -72.52
C ASN A 650 59.81 39.57 -73.64
N SER A 651 59.56 38.29 -73.88
CA SER A 651 60.23 37.51 -74.90
C SER A 651 59.60 37.65 -76.29
N VAL A 652 58.41 38.22 -76.43
CA VAL A 652 57.63 38.40 -77.67
C VAL A 652 57.62 39.88 -78.14
N THR A 653 58.13 40.79 -77.33
CA THR A 653 58.35 42.20 -77.69
C THR A 653 59.79 42.39 -78.00
#